data_54e867c5d7b710431d1a8d689661efc3
#
_entry.id   54e867c5d7b710431d1a8d689661efc3
#
_cell.length_a   1.000
_cell.length_b   1.000
_cell.length_c   1.000
_cell.angle_alpha   90.00
_cell.angle_beta   90.00
_cell.angle_gamma   90.00
#
_symmetry.space_group_name_H-M   'P 1'
#
loop_
_entity.id
_entity.type
_entity.pdbx_description
1 polymer ?
#
loop_
_entity_poly.entity_id
_entity_poly.type
_entity_poly.pdbx_seq_one_letter_code
_entity_poly.pdbx_strand_id
1 'polypeptide(L)'
;MQDMLQNKKHPELYNQDYILEVGKIRLNLRHYPGEDLYCDGDVEDELLEIARNYSQAEYRRIIEERKSWPVLYHLSPLRENIVEWLPITKNMKVLEVGAGCGAITGALARKAQEVTCIDLSKKRSMINAYRHMECDNVTIHVGNFQDVEPDLPCDYDYICLIGVFEYGQAYIHSDTPYEDFLKIIRKHVKKDGHIAIAIENKFGLKYWAGCREDHLGTYFSGLEGYPDGGVVRTFTRDGLCTIAEKCGFGQIQMYYPYPDYKFMTSLYSDERLPQQGELTNNMRNFDRDRLLLFDEKRVFDTILQEREFPLFSNSYMMILGPELEEKYVKYSNDRAEEYTIKTVLVQNREGKQIQKYPLGALAQEHIRKTVEAGEKLKERYRGSALDINKCELKTDEDGSPYAAFEFVEGITLEQLLDACLAKGDTEAFHRLFDLYRERISYGEKCHVTDYDLIFSNILIDADGQDGHLDPKEIAGRKWTVIDYEWTFERSIDTNEVAFRAVYCYLLENEKRNQLDFAALLEKLQVSQTDAEGYRRQEMNFQKHVTGKNSSMAEIREAIGNPVYTLEAFCKGQEIRQGRDKIQIYEDTGMGFREEQSFFLEEQSGEEVVREESGMTRIYVPLESGRSAVRIDPCNDYCVVYLKEVLWNGTVLPFKGKRIQTNGFRVGENTYAFMTQDPNISVSLYDLANEEKNLLQVSMEVTKLPEETVRHMQRKGLF
;
A
#
# COMPACT_ATOMS: atom_id res chain seq x y z
N MET A 1 -36.17 1.09 20.99
CA MET A 1 -37.42 1.09 21.79
C MET A 1 -38.17 2.42 21.74
N GLN A 2 -37.52 3.59 21.86
CA GLN A 2 -38.21 4.88 21.67
C GLN A 2 -38.63 5.10 20.22
N ASP A 3 -37.82 4.71 19.20
CA ASP A 3 -38.21 4.79 17.81
C ASP A 3 -39.34 3.82 17.41
N MET A 4 -39.40 2.62 17.99
CA MET A 4 -40.53 1.73 17.80
C MET A 4 -41.84 2.29 18.39
N LEU A 5 -41.77 3.05 19.50
CA LEU A 5 -42.91 3.74 20.07
C LEU A 5 -43.31 4.99 19.28
N GLN A 6 -42.35 5.70 18.66
CA GLN A 6 -42.64 6.80 17.75
C GLN A 6 -43.25 6.32 16.42
N ASN A 7 -42.72 5.21 15.86
CA ASN A 7 -43.23 4.64 14.61
C ASN A 7 -44.65 4.06 14.76
N LYS A 8 -45.05 3.59 15.97
CA LYS A 8 -46.44 3.24 16.24
C LYS A 8 -47.41 4.46 16.25
N LYS A 9 -46.88 5.69 16.37
CA LYS A 9 -47.66 6.94 16.29
C LYS A 9 -47.83 7.50 14.89
N HIS A 10 -47.09 6.97 13.91
CA HIS A 10 -47.17 7.37 12.50
C HIS A 10 -47.27 6.14 11.60
N PRO A 11 -48.43 5.42 11.63
CA PRO A 11 -48.64 4.24 10.78
C PRO A 11 -48.57 4.56 9.26
N GLU A 12 -48.66 5.82 8.87
CA GLU A 12 -48.59 6.28 7.48
C GLU A 12 -47.15 6.29 6.90
N LEU A 13 -46.09 6.22 7.75
CA LEU A 13 -44.69 6.10 7.33
C LEU A 13 -44.22 4.65 7.03
N TYR A 14 -44.97 3.65 7.48
CA TYR A 14 -44.83 2.25 7.08
C TYR A 14 -45.80 1.97 5.93
N ASN A 15 -45.48 2.53 4.76
CA ASN A 15 -46.28 2.26 3.57
C ASN A 15 -46.07 0.77 3.17
N GLN A 16 -47.08 0.15 2.70
CA GLN A 16 -47.42 -1.23 2.34
C GLN A 16 -46.26 -2.23 2.08
N ASP A 17 -44.98 -1.80 1.94
CA ASP A 17 -43.83 -2.63 1.54
C ASP A 17 -42.57 -2.54 2.43
N TYR A 18 -42.60 -1.85 3.58
CA TYR A 18 -41.41 -1.64 4.44
C TYR A 18 -40.20 -1.02 3.71
N ILE A 19 -40.42 -0.23 2.67
CA ILE A 19 -39.39 0.42 1.88
C ILE A 19 -39.09 1.83 2.45
N LEU A 20 -37.78 2.08 2.66
CA LEU A 20 -37.25 3.39 2.96
C LEU A 20 -36.37 3.85 1.77
N GLU A 21 -36.60 5.04 1.27
CA GLU A 21 -35.83 5.61 0.16
C GLU A 21 -34.82 6.63 0.68
N VAL A 22 -33.56 6.54 0.19
CA VAL A 22 -32.49 7.50 0.42
C VAL A 22 -31.89 7.87 -0.95
N GLY A 23 -32.24 9.06 -1.45
CA GLY A 23 -31.96 9.39 -2.84
C GLY A 23 -32.67 8.41 -3.77
N LYS A 24 -31.90 7.72 -4.61
CA LYS A 24 -32.39 6.68 -5.52
C LYS A 24 -32.28 5.27 -4.93
N ILE A 25 -31.62 5.11 -3.78
CA ILE A 25 -31.44 3.80 -3.13
C ILE A 25 -32.72 3.39 -2.41
N ARG A 26 -33.09 2.12 -2.54
CA ARG A 26 -34.22 1.51 -1.88
C ARG A 26 -33.74 0.57 -0.79
N LEU A 27 -34.09 0.88 0.48
CA LEU A 27 -33.86 -0.02 1.63
C LEU A 27 -35.14 -0.79 1.95
N ASN A 28 -35.05 -2.11 1.85
CA ASN A 28 -36.14 -3.01 2.22
C ASN A 28 -35.94 -3.45 3.68
N LEU A 29 -36.83 -3.00 4.56
CA LEU A 29 -36.79 -3.25 6.00
C LEU A 29 -37.74 -4.38 6.44
N ARG A 30 -38.26 -5.19 5.50
CA ARG A 30 -39.23 -6.26 5.78
C ARG A 30 -38.72 -7.25 6.82
N HIS A 31 -37.45 -7.59 6.77
CA HIS A 31 -36.79 -8.56 7.64
C HIS A 31 -35.94 -7.89 8.76
N TYR A 32 -36.07 -6.58 8.92
CA TYR A 32 -35.36 -5.87 9.99
C TYR A 32 -36.03 -6.11 11.35
N PRO A 33 -35.32 -6.67 12.36
CA PRO A 33 -35.90 -7.04 13.64
C PRO A 33 -36.31 -5.85 14.53
N GLY A 34 -35.95 -4.62 14.15
CA GLY A 34 -36.25 -3.40 14.88
C GLY A 34 -35.11 -2.85 15.73
N GLU A 35 -34.02 -3.62 15.87
CA GLU A 35 -32.80 -3.21 16.54
C GLU A 35 -31.59 -3.71 15.74
N ASP A 36 -30.46 -3.00 15.83
CA ASP A 36 -29.22 -3.41 15.20
C ASP A 36 -28.52 -4.44 16.10
N LEU A 37 -28.41 -5.67 15.62
CA LEU A 37 -27.76 -6.79 16.32
C LEU A 37 -26.23 -6.71 16.27
N TYR A 38 -25.69 -5.89 15.40
CA TYR A 38 -24.26 -5.66 15.21
C TYR A 38 -24.00 -4.16 15.02
N CYS A 39 -23.17 -3.56 15.88
CA CYS A 39 -22.84 -2.15 15.86
C CYS A 39 -21.44 -1.92 16.44
N ASP A 40 -20.63 -1.08 15.78
CA ASP A 40 -19.32 -0.65 16.28
C ASP A 40 -19.40 0.60 17.19
N GLY A 41 -20.61 0.96 17.64
CA GLY A 41 -20.85 2.07 18.59
C GLY A 41 -20.84 3.45 17.95
N ASP A 42 -20.25 4.43 18.66
CA ASP A 42 -20.28 5.86 18.29
C ASP A 42 -19.59 6.16 16.95
N VAL A 43 -18.71 5.28 16.49
CA VAL A 43 -18.00 5.40 15.21
C VAL A 43 -18.97 5.37 14.03
N GLU A 44 -20.01 4.54 14.09
CA GLU A 44 -21.01 4.47 13.03
C GLU A 44 -21.86 5.75 12.94
N ASP A 45 -22.03 6.47 14.05
CA ASP A 45 -22.70 7.78 14.05
C ASP A 45 -21.84 8.83 13.31
N GLU A 46 -20.51 8.84 13.55
CA GLU A 46 -19.57 9.67 12.80
C GLU A 46 -19.59 9.34 11.30
N LEU A 47 -19.52 8.05 10.94
CA LEU A 47 -19.58 7.61 9.55
C LEU A 47 -20.90 8.01 8.85
N LEU A 48 -22.03 7.91 9.56
CA LEU A 48 -23.32 8.31 9.04
C LEU A 48 -23.39 9.84 8.81
N GLU A 49 -22.82 10.62 9.73
CA GLU A 49 -22.71 12.08 9.58
C GLU A 49 -21.85 12.43 8.37
N ILE A 50 -20.69 11.77 8.21
CA ILE A 50 -19.82 11.97 7.06
C ILE A 50 -20.57 11.62 5.76
N ALA A 51 -21.21 10.46 5.69
CA ALA A 51 -21.91 10.01 4.49
C ALA A 51 -23.09 10.94 4.08
N ARG A 52 -23.72 11.60 5.06
CA ARG A 52 -24.81 12.56 4.82
C ARG A 52 -24.32 13.92 4.30
N ASN A 53 -23.18 14.39 4.80
CA ASN A 53 -22.75 15.77 4.63
C ASN A 53 -21.66 15.95 3.57
N TYR A 54 -20.99 14.88 3.15
CA TYR A 54 -19.85 14.95 2.24
C TYR A 54 -20.00 13.97 1.08
N SER A 55 -19.52 14.37 -0.07
CA SER A 55 -19.44 13.53 -1.26
C SER A 55 -18.27 12.55 -1.18
N GLN A 56 -18.30 11.46 -1.95
CA GLN A 56 -17.20 10.50 -2.02
C GLN A 56 -15.88 11.14 -2.47
N ALA A 57 -15.91 12.18 -3.30
CA ALA A 57 -14.72 12.93 -3.71
C ALA A 57 -13.99 13.61 -2.54
N GLU A 58 -14.69 13.88 -1.44
CA GLU A 58 -14.12 14.52 -0.25
C GLU A 58 -13.59 13.51 0.76
N TYR A 59 -13.88 12.22 0.61
CA TYR A 59 -13.52 11.19 1.61
C TYR A 59 -12.01 11.09 1.84
N ARG A 60 -11.19 11.28 0.81
CA ARG A 60 -9.73 11.27 0.97
C ARG A 60 -9.27 12.35 1.95
N ARG A 61 -9.73 13.57 1.78
CA ARG A 61 -9.45 14.69 2.70
C ARG A 61 -9.94 14.40 4.12
N ILE A 62 -11.13 13.83 4.25
CA ILE A 62 -11.71 13.50 5.56
C ILE A 62 -10.90 12.42 6.28
N ILE A 63 -10.43 11.41 5.57
CA ILE A 63 -9.55 10.36 6.10
C ILE A 63 -8.25 10.98 6.64
N GLU A 64 -7.65 11.90 5.88
CA GLU A 64 -6.44 12.63 6.27
C GLU A 64 -6.66 13.54 7.49
N GLU A 65 -7.83 14.15 7.61
CA GLU A 65 -8.19 15.02 8.74
C GLU A 65 -8.52 14.23 10.00
N ARG A 66 -9.25 13.13 9.88
CA ARG A 66 -9.74 12.33 11.04
C ARG A 66 -8.69 11.41 11.63
N LYS A 67 -7.75 10.91 10.81
CA LYS A 67 -6.67 10.00 11.26
C LYS A 67 -7.18 8.86 12.11
N SER A 68 -8.29 8.26 11.69
CA SER A 68 -9.01 7.23 12.42
C SER A 68 -9.10 5.96 11.58
N TRP A 69 -8.79 4.81 12.21
CA TRP A 69 -8.89 3.51 11.54
C TRP A 69 -10.29 3.22 10.98
N PRO A 70 -11.39 3.39 11.72
CA PRO A 70 -12.71 3.09 11.17
C PRO A 70 -13.08 3.98 9.99
N VAL A 71 -12.71 5.27 10.03
CA VAL A 71 -12.95 6.20 8.92
C VAL A 71 -12.15 5.76 7.68
N LEU A 72 -10.88 5.40 7.85
CA LEU A 72 -10.06 4.84 6.77
C LEU A 72 -10.66 3.54 6.23
N TYR A 73 -10.98 2.60 7.12
CA TYR A 73 -11.47 1.27 6.76
C TYR A 73 -12.77 1.32 5.96
N HIS A 74 -13.73 2.13 6.40
CA HIS A 74 -15.04 2.18 5.76
C HIS A 74 -15.11 3.10 4.55
N LEU A 75 -14.33 4.19 4.51
CA LEU A 75 -14.49 5.22 3.48
C LEU A 75 -13.39 5.21 2.41
N SER A 76 -12.28 4.50 2.61
CA SER A 76 -11.18 4.47 1.64
C SER A 76 -11.62 3.90 0.29
N PRO A 77 -11.34 4.59 -0.83
CA PRO A 77 -11.61 4.05 -2.17
C PRO A 77 -10.77 2.81 -2.50
N LEU A 78 -9.65 2.58 -1.79
CA LEU A 78 -8.82 1.38 -1.98
C LEU A 78 -9.57 0.08 -1.63
N ARG A 79 -10.64 0.17 -0.85
CA ARG A 79 -11.50 -0.96 -0.53
C ARG A 79 -12.19 -1.56 -1.76
N GLU A 80 -12.40 -0.74 -2.78
CA GLU A 80 -13.04 -1.17 -4.03
C GLU A 80 -12.15 -2.07 -4.88
N ASN A 81 -10.82 -2.00 -4.70
CA ASN A 81 -9.85 -2.76 -5.50
C ASN A 81 -10.12 -4.26 -5.51
N ILE A 82 -10.65 -4.82 -4.40
CA ILE A 82 -10.91 -6.26 -4.26
C ILE A 82 -11.98 -6.78 -5.24
N VAL A 83 -12.88 -5.94 -5.72
CA VAL A 83 -13.96 -6.31 -6.67
C VAL A 83 -13.88 -5.57 -8.00
N GLU A 84 -13.11 -4.48 -8.08
CA GLU A 84 -13.05 -3.64 -9.26
C GLU A 84 -12.49 -4.38 -10.50
N TRP A 85 -11.56 -5.33 -10.29
CA TRP A 85 -10.96 -6.14 -11.34
C TRP A 85 -11.90 -7.22 -11.93
N LEU A 86 -12.96 -7.61 -11.23
CA LEU A 86 -13.90 -8.61 -11.70
C LEU A 86 -14.51 -8.18 -13.04
N PRO A 87 -14.63 -9.07 -14.05
CA PRO A 87 -15.20 -8.74 -15.36
C PRO A 87 -16.74 -8.65 -15.32
N ILE A 88 -17.25 -7.81 -14.43
CA ILE A 88 -18.68 -7.50 -14.32
C ILE A 88 -19.03 -6.47 -15.39
N THR A 89 -20.17 -6.66 -16.09
CA THR A 89 -20.64 -5.79 -17.16
C THR A 89 -22.07 -5.31 -16.93
N LYS A 90 -22.51 -4.30 -17.71
CA LYS A 90 -23.80 -3.60 -17.55
C LYS A 90 -25.06 -4.45 -17.80
N ASN A 91 -24.91 -5.69 -18.18
CA ASN A 91 -25.99 -6.65 -18.32
C ASN A 91 -26.06 -7.70 -17.20
N MET A 92 -25.19 -7.59 -16.20
CA MET A 92 -25.04 -8.54 -15.11
C MET A 92 -25.72 -8.07 -13.83
N LYS A 93 -26.26 -9.04 -13.07
CA LYS A 93 -26.81 -8.85 -11.74
C LYS A 93 -25.85 -9.34 -10.68
N VAL A 94 -25.68 -8.55 -9.63
CA VAL A 94 -24.74 -8.85 -8.52
C VAL A 94 -25.48 -8.89 -7.19
N LEU A 95 -25.16 -9.89 -6.38
CA LEU A 95 -25.54 -9.97 -4.98
C LEU A 95 -24.33 -9.69 -4.08
N GLU A 96 -24.42 -8.69 -3.24
CA GLU A 96 -23.43 -8.36 -2.20
C GLU A 96 -23.99 -8.76 -0.84
N VAL A 97 -23.43 -9.80 -0.22
CA VAL A 97 -23.82 -10.26 1.13
C VAL A 97 -22.87 -9.64 2.15
N GLY A 98 -23.44 -9.01 3.19
CA GLY A 98 -22.67 -8.29 4.21
C GLY A 98 -22.12 -6.97 3.69
N ALA A 99 -22.96 -6.16 3.03
CA ALA A 99 -22.55 -4.91 2.38
C ALA A 99 -22.00 -3.85 3.36
N GLY A 100 -22.33 -3.95 4.65
CA GLY A 100 -21.85 -3.03 5.69
C GLY A 100 -22.12 -1.57 5.33
N CYS A 101 -21.09 -0.73 5.51
CA CYS A 101 -21.14 0.69 5.18
C CYS A 101 -20.93 0.97 3.66
N GLY A 102 -21.03 -0.03 2.79
CA GLY A 102 -20.94 0.14 1.34
C GLY A 102 -19.52 0.36 0.80
N ALA A 103 -18.52 -0.29 1.39
CA ALA A 103 -17.13 -0.07 0.99
C ALA A 103 -16.83 -0.51 -0.45
N ILE A 104 -17.58 -1.49 -0.98
CA ILE A 104 -17.42 -2.01 -2.35
C ILE A 104 -18.67 -1.84 -3.21
N THR A 105 -19.81 -1.49 -2.61
CA THR A 105 -21.10 -1.35 -3.31
C THR A 105 -20.99 -0.39 -4.50
N GLY A 106 -20.25 0.72 -4.34
CA GLY A 106 -20.06 1.70 -5.42
C GLY A 106 -19.34 1.13 -6.64
N ALA A 107 -18.31 0.31 -6.45
CA ALA A 107 -17.61 -0.35 -7.56
C ALA A 107 -18.54 -1.32 -8.30
N LEU A 108 -19.32 -2.12 -7.57
CA LEU A 108 -20.30 -3.02 -8.16
C LEU A 108 -21.40 -2.27 -8.93
N ALA A 109 -21.93 -1.21 -8.36
CA ALA A 109 -22.98 -0.38 -8.97
C ALA A 109 -22.53 0.30 -10.27
N ARG A 110 -21.27 0.75 -10.33
CA ARG A 110 -20.70 1.33 -11.55
C ARG A 110 -20.59 0.33 -12.69
N LYS A 111 -20.46 -0.97 -12.41
CA LYS A 111 -20.21 -2.03 -13.40
C LYS A 111 -21.46 -2.83 -13.75
N ALA A 112 -22.31 -3.15 -12.78
CA ALA A 112 -23.45 -4.03 -12.94
C ALA A 112 -24.71 -3.33 -13.49
N GLN A 113 -25.63 -4.14 -13.98
CA GLN A 113 -27.00 -3.73 -14.28
C GLN A 113 -27.80 -3.47 -13.00
N GLU A 114 -27.67 -4.39 -12.03
CA GLU A 114 -28.41 -4.39 -10.79
C GLU A 114 -27.50 -4.93 -9.66
N VAL A 115 -27.53 -4.27 -8.50
CA VAL A 115 -26.83 -4.71 -7.28
C VAL A 115 -27.87 -4.87 -6.18
N THR A 116 -27.97 -6.08 -5.67
CA THR A 116 -28.73 -6.39 -4.46
C THR A 116 -27.77 -6.50 -3.29
N CYS A 117 -27.93 -5.69 -2.25
CA CYS A 117 -27.14 -5.73 -1.04
C CYS A 117 -27.93 -6.32 0.13
N ILE A 118 -27.27 -7.05 1.02
CA ILE A 118 -27.85 -7.53 2.27
C ILE A 118 -26.93 -7.14 3.42
N ASP A 119 -27.49 -6.59 4.50
CA ASP A 119 -26.78 -6.35 5.74
C ASP A 119 -27.71 -6.44 6.97
N LEU A 120 -27.15 -6.87 8.11
CA LEU A 120 -27.88 -7.00 9.38
C LEU A 120 -28.25 -5.65 10.01
N SER A 121 -27.35 -4.65 9.84
CA SER A 121 -27.46 -3.36 10.51
C SER A 121 -28.18 -2.32 9.64
N LYS A 122 -29.24 -1.76 10.17
CA LYS A 122 -29.91 -0.63 9.53
C LYS A 122 -29.01 0.61 9.47
N LYS A 123 -28.22 0.87 10.53
CA LYS A 123 -27.33 2.03 10.57
C LYS A 123 -26.27 1.93 9.47
N ARG A 124 -25.60 0.77 9.33
CA ARG A 124 -24.63 0.53 8.25
C ARG A 124 -25.26 0.62 6.86
N SER A 125 -26.44 0.03 6.70
CA SER A 125 -27.22 0.14 5.44
C SER A 125 -27.59 1.57 5.11
N MET A 126 -27.88 2.42 6.10
CA MET A 126 -28.11 3.86 5.90
C MET A 126 -26.83 4.58 5.47
N ILE A 127 -25.67 4.23 6.04
CA ILE A 127 -24.36 4.77 5.60
C ILE A 127 -24.13 4.41 4.12
N ASN A 128 -24.32 3.13 3.77
CA ASN A 128 -24.23 2.66 2.38
C ASN A 128 -25.17 3.45 1.46
N ALA A 129 -26.42 3.60 1.84
CA ALA A 129 -27.41 4.31 1.05
C ALA A 129 -27.07 5.79 0.83
N TYR A 130 -26.61 6.51 1.84
CA TYR A 130 -26.19 7.91 1.67
C TYR A 130 -24.94 8.05 0.79
N ARG A 131 -23.98 7.13 0.91
CA ARG A 131 -22.77 7.11 0.05
C ARG A 131 -23.10 6.96 -1.42
N HIS A 132 -24.14 6.18 -1.73
CA HIS A 132 -24.48 5.78 -3.10
C HIS A 132 -25.85 6.32 -3.55
N MET A 133 -26.34 7.37 -2.90
CA MET A 133 -27.71 7.90 -3.09
C MET A 133 -28.08 8.27 -4.54
N GLU A 134 -27.09 8.45 -5.40
CA GLU A 134 -27.30 8.74 -6.83
C GLU A 134 -27.39 7.48 -7.70
N CYS A 135 -27.07 6.29 -7.17
CA CYS A 135 -27.17 5.04 -7.91
C CYS A 135 -28.62 4.58 -7.99
N ASP A 136 -29.13 4.34 -9.19
CA ASP A 136 -30.52 3.91 -9.44
C ASP A 136 -30.66 2.38 -9.59
N ASN A 137 -29.54 1.67 -9.53
CA ASN A 137 -29.45 0.23 -9.72
C ASN A 137 -29.11 -0.56 -8.43
N VAL A 138 -29.22 0.06 -7.24
CA VAL A 138 -28.90 -0.58 -5.96
C VAL A 138 -30.15 -0.72 -5.10
N THR A 139 -30.37 -1.92 -4.57
CA THR A 139 -31.38 -2.21 -3.55
C THR A 139 -30.72 -2.85 -2.35
N ILE A 140 -31.04 -2.41 -1.12
CA ILE A 140 -30.46 -2.90 0.12
C ILE A 140 -31.56 -3.58 0.95
N HIS A 141 -31.39 -4.86 1.25
CA HIS A 141 -32.22 -5.61 2.19
C HIS A 141 -31.58 -5.60 3.59
N VAL A 142 -32.31 -5.11 4.57
CA VAL A 142 -31.85 -5.04 5.95
C VAL A 142 -32.46 -6.19 6.75
N GLY A 143 -31.61 -7.08 7.24
CA GLY A 143 -32.03 -8.26 8.01
C GLY A 143 -30.99 -9.37 8.01
N ASN A 144 -31.27 -10.43 8.77
CA ASN A 144 -30.43 -11.63 8.73
C ASN A 144 -30.53 -12.27 7.35
N PHE A 145 -29.38 -12.74 6.83
CA PHE A 145 -29.31 -13.40 5.53
C PHE A 145 -30.31 -14.58 5.39
N GLN A 146 -30.47 -15.41 6.43
CA GLN A 146 -31.42 -16.53 6.42
C GLN A 146 -32.88 -16.10 6.26
N ASP A 147 -33.23 -14.92 6.77
CA ASP A 147 -34.61 -14.40 6.67
C ASP A 147 -34.85 -13.73 5.33
N VAL A 148 -33.83 -13.11 4.75
CA VAL A 148 -33.88 -12.43 3.46
C VAL A 148 -33.75 -13.42 2.27
N GLU A 149 -32.96 -14.46 2.41
CA GLU A 149 -32.62 -15.43 1.36
C GLU A 149 -33.83 -15.99 0.57
N PRO A 150 -34.94 -16.37 1.23
CA PRO A 150 -36.10 -16.92 0.50
C PRO A 150 -36.76 -15.93 -0.48
N ASP A 151 -36.57 -14.64 -0.28
CA ASP A 151 -37.10 -13.58 -1.14
C ASP A 151 -36.16 -13.20 -2.29
N LEU A 152 -34.94 -13.78 -2.35
CA LEU A 152 -33.93 -13.42 -3.36
C LEU A 152 -34.16 -14.16 -4.69
N PRO A 153 -33.86 -13.51 -5.82
CA PRO A 153 -33.77 -14.18 -7.11
C PRO A 153 -32.71 -15.29 -7.14
N CYS A 154 -32.78 -16.19 -8.13
CA CYS A 154 -31.82 -17.27 -8.37
C CYS A 154 -31.09 -17.08 -9.71
N ASP A 155 -30.83 -15.83 -10.11
CA ASP A 155 -30.28 -15.48 -11.42
C ASP A 155 -29.15 -14.46 -11.38
N TYR A 156 -28.38 -14.43 -10.28
CA TYR A 156 -27.22 -13.57 -10.17
C TYR A 156 -26.04 -14.08 -11.00
N ASP A 157 -25.36 -13.17 -11.68
CA ASP A 157 -24.13 -13.43 -12.42
C ASP A 157 -22.93 -13.49 -11.49
N TYR A 158 -22.91 -12.63 -10.46
CA TYR A 158 -21.90 -12.61 -9.40
C TYR A 158 -22.53 -12.57 -8.02
N ILE A 159 -21.95 -13.31 -7.09
CA ILE A 159 -22.25 -13.19 -5.66
C ILE A 159 -20.94 -12.88 -4.92
N CYS A 160 -20.90 -11.79 -4.18
CA CYS A 160 -19.72 -11.32 -3.47
C CYS A 160 -19.89 -11.52 -1.95
N LEU A 161 -18.94 -12.25 -1.35
CA LEU A 161 -18.81 -12.51 0.09
C LEU A 161 -17.45 -11.96 0.54
N ILE A 162 -17.34 -10.65 0.76
CA ILE A 162 -16.08 -9.97 1.04
C ILE A 162 -15.95 -9.66 2.52
N GLY A 163 -15.17 -10.46 3.25
CA GLY A 163 -15.05 -10.37 4.71
C GLY A 163 -16.33 -10.78 5.42
N VAL A 164 -16.97 -11.85 4.96
CA VAL A 164 -18.29 -12.32 5.46
C VAL A 164 -18.31 -13.83 5.68
N PHE A 165 -17.60 -14.59 4.88
CA PHE A 165 -17.66 -16.05 4.92
C PHE A 165 -17.16 -16.61 6.26
N GLU A 166 -16.24 -15.95 6.93
CA GLU A 166 -15.72 -16.25 8.26
C GLU A 166 -16.79 -16.28 9.35
N TYR A 167 -17.91 -15.57 9.13
CA TYR A 167 -19.05 -15.51 10.05
C TYR A 167 -20.12 -16.58 9.78
N GLY A 168 -19.86 -17.53 8.87
CA GLY A 168 -20.83 -18.56 8.48
C GLY A 168 -21.44 -19.31 9.66
N GLN A 169 -20.66 -19.58 10.72
CA GLN A 169 -21.17 -20.23 11.93
C GLN A 169 -22.12 -19.33 12.76
N ALA A 170 -22.00 -18.01 12.65
CA ALA A 170 -22.92 -17.08 13.30
C ALA A 170 -24.27 -17.00 12.58
N TYR A 171 -24.28 -17.18 11.27
CA TYR A 171 -25.48 -17.10 10.43
C TYR A 171 -26.20 -18.45 10.30
N ILE A 172 -25.46 -19.55 10.26
CA ILE A 172 -25.99 -20.89 10.00
C ILE A 172 -25.79 -21.78 11.22
N HIS A 173 -26.89 -22.21 11.85
CA HIS A 173 -26.87 -23.09 12.98
C HIS A 173 -27.00 -24.56 12.56
N SER A 174 -25.87 -25.16 12.16
CA SER A 174 -25.79 -26.58 11.77
C SER A 174 -24.43 -27.18 12.16
N ASP A 175 -24.27 -28.50 11.97
CA ASP A 175 -23.00 -29.19 12.19
C ASP A 175 -21.94 -28.86 11.12
N THR A 176 -22.36 -28.34 9.94
CA THR A 176 -21.51 -27.95 8.81
C THR A 176 -21.86 -26.57 8.30
N PRO A 177 -21.71 -25.51 9.15
CA PRO A 177 -22.28 -24.20 8.85
C PRO A 177 -21.72 -23.54 7.59
N TYR A 178 -20.45 -23.73 7.30
CA TYR A 178 -19.79 -23.12 6.13
C TYR A 178 -20.20 -23.80 4.83
N GLU A 179 -20.27 -25.14 4.82
CA GLU A 179 -20.79 -25.89 3.70
C GLU A 179 -22.26 -25.58 3.43
N ASP A 180 -23.06 -25.46 4.48
CA ASP A 180 -24.49 -25.19 4.32
C ASP A 180 -24.74 -23.74 3.89
N PHE A 181 -23.95 -22.78 4.38
CA PHE A 181 -23.97 -21.42 3.89
C PHE A 181 -23.62 -21.35 2.39
N LEU A 182 -22.54 -22.00 1.98
CA LEU A 182 -22.14 -22.01 0.58
C LEU A 182 -23.13 -22.74 -0.32
N LYS A 183 -23.79 -23.81 0.14
CA LYS A 183 -24.89 -24.47 -0.61
C LYS A 183 -26.10 -23.58 -0.79
N ILE A 184 -26.44 -22.75 0.23
CA ILE A 184 -27.51 -21.77 0.13
C ILE A 184 -27.16 -20.73 -0.92
N ILE A 185 -25.98 -20.12 -0.82
CA ILE A 185 -25.48 -19.14 -1.81
C ILE A 185 -25.51 -19.69 -3.23
N ARG A 186 -25.10 -20.94 -3.41
CA ARG A 186 -25.08 -21.62 -4.73
C ARG A 186 -26.44 -21.65 -5.44
N LYS A 187 -27.57 -21.65 -4.70
CA LYS A 187 -28.90 -21.63 -5.31
C LYS A 187 -29.19 -20.36 -6.08
N HIS A 188 -28.56 -19.26 -5.69
CA HIS A 188 -28.84 -17.93 -6.20
C HIS A 188 -27.94 -17.52 -7.38
N VAL A 189 -26.81 -18.22 -7.61
CA VAL A 189 -25.91 -17.95 -8.73
C VAL A 189 -26.36 -18.70 -9.97
N LYS A 190 -26.26 -18.06 -11.13
CA LYS A 190 -26.46 -18.69 -12.44
C LYS A 190 -25.50 -19.87 -12.65
N LYS A 191 -25.83 -20.77 -13.57
CA LYS A 191 -24.98 -21.93 -13.91
C LYS A 191 -23.57 -21.49 -14.34
N ASP A 192 -23.47 -20.42 -15.11
CA ASP A 192 -22.21 -19.86 -15.63
C ASP A 192 -21.82 -18.57 -14.85
N GLY A 193 -22.39 -18.36 -13.66
CA GLY A 193 -22.07 -17.27 -12.78
C GLY A 193 -20.93 -17.60 -11.82
N HIS A 194 -20.52 -16.60 -11.03
CA HIS A 194 -19.37 -16.71 -10.14
C HIS A 194 -19.75 -16.36 -8.68
N ILE A 195 -19.10 -17.03 -7.74
CA ILE A 195 -19.11 -16.63 -6.34
C ILE A 195 -17.69 -16.18 -6.00
N ALA A 196 -17.56 -14.97 -5.49
CA ALA A 196 -16.31 -14.35 -5.10
C ALA A 196 -16.24 -14.25 -3.57
N ILE A 197 -15.27 -14.93 -2.94
CA ILE A 197 -15.10 -15.00 -1.49
C ILE A 197 -13.74 -14.44 -1.13
N ALA A 198 -13.69 -13.27 -0.44
CA ALA A 198 -12.46 -12.74 0.13
C ALA A 198 -12.46 -12.95 1.64
N ILE A 199 -11.37 -13.49 2.16
CA ILE A 199 -11.22 -13.88 3.57
C ILE A 199 -9.75 -13.86 4.00
N GLU A 200 -9.49 -13.60 5.28
CA GLU A 200 -8.15 -13.76 5.84
C GLU A 200 -7.68 -15.22 5.79
N ASN A 201 -6.39 -15.38 5.53
CA ASN A 201 -5.74 -16.67 5.67
C ASN A 201 -5.43 -16.96 7.14
N LYS A 202 -5.90 -18.09 7.64
CA LYS A 202 -5.59 -18.60 8.99
C LYS A 202 -4.08 -18.62 9.28
N PHE A 203 -3.24 -18.92 8.27
CA PHE A 203 -1.78 -18.99 8.34
C PHE A 203 -1.08 -17.78 7.69
N GLY A 204 -1.78 -16.66 7.54
CA GLY A 204 -1.18 -15.44 7.00
C GLY A 204 0.08 -15.04 7.75
N LEU A 205 1.16 -14.70 7.01
CA LEU A 205 2.46 -14.36 7.58
C LEU A 205 2.36 -13.27 8.65
N LYS A 206 1.44 -12.32 8.47
CA LYS A 206 1.20 -11.24 9.45
C LYS A 206 0.96 -11.74 10.87
N TYR A 207 0.26 -12.87 11.04
CA TYR A 207 -0.01 -13.45 12.36
C TYR A 207 1.24 -14.08 12.99
N TRP A 208 2.06 -14.76 12.19
CA TRP A 208 3.37 -15.27 12.63
C TRP A 208 4.32 -14.13 13.00
N ALA A 209 4.23 -13.02 12.28
CA ALA A 209 5.04 -11.82 12.53
C ALA A 209 4.56 -10.98 13.73
N GLY A 210 3.44 -11.36 14.38
CA GLY A 210 2.98 -10.74 15.62
C GLY A 210 1.80 -9.78 15.45
N CYS A 211 1.03 -9.87 14.35
CA CYS A 211 -0.29 -9.25 14.31
C CYS A 211 -1.27 -10.04 15.20
N ARG A 212 -2.20 -9.32 15.78
CA ARG A 212 -3.36 -9.93 16.44
C ARG A 212 -4.29 -10.53 15.40
N GLU A 213 -5.05 -11.56 15.76
CA GLU A 213 -6.11 -12.10 14.92
C GLU A 213 -7.19 -11.01 14.70
N ASP A 214 -7.61 -10.84 13.46
CA ASP A 214 -8.40 -9.67 13.02
C ASP A 214 -9.76 -9.55 13.74
N HIS A 215 -10.41 -10.65 14.05
CA HIS A 215 -11.76 -10.69 14.64
C HIS A 215 -11.74 -10.77 16.17
N LEU A 216 -10.88 -11.63 16.73
CA LEU A 216 -10.84 -11.87 18.18
C LEU A 216 -9.91 -10.88 18.91
N GLY A 217 -8.97 -10.26 18.20
CA GLY A 217 -8.03 -9.32 18.78
C GLY A 217 -6.95 -9.94 19.68
N THR A 218 -6.82 -11.25 19.67
CA THR A 218 -5.84 -12.01 20.47
C THR A 218 -4.69 -12.49 19.59
N TYR A 219 -3.50 -12.72 20.18
CA TYR A 219 -2.36 -13.25 19.45
C TYR A 219 -2.55 -14.73 19.18
N PHE A 220 -2.17 -15.18 18.00
CA PHE A 220 -2.03 -16.58 17.57
C PHE A 220 -3.31 -17.43 17.56
N SER A 221 -4.48 -16.91 17.94
CA SER A 221 -5.71 -17.70 18.05
C SER A 221 -6.07 -18.51 16.81
N GLY A 222 -5.95 -17.91 15.63
CA GLY A 222 -6.15 -18.63 14.36
C GLY A 222 -5.13 -19.73 14.15
N LEU A 223 -3.85 -19.46 14.40
CA LEU A 223 -2.75 -20.44 14.28
C LEU A 223 -2.94 -21.64 15.20
N GLU A 224 -3.43 -21.40 16.42
CA GLU A 224 -3.70 -22.42 17.44
C GLU A 224 -5.06 -23.13 17.24
N GLY A 225 -5.80 -22.78 16.20
CA GLY A 225 -7.07 -23.44 15.86
C GLY A 225 -8.26 -22.93 16.68
N TYR A 226 -8.18 -21.70 17.22
CA TYR A 226 -9.22 -21.05 18.03
C TYR A 226 -9.58 -21.81 19.33
N PRO A 227 -8.60 -21.99 20.25
CA PRO A 227 -8.77 -22.81 21.46
C PRO A 227 -9.89 -22.30 22.39
N ASP A 228 -10.09 -20.97 22.41
CA ASP A 228 -11.11 -20.35 23.27
C ASP A 228 -12.51 -20.34 22.64
N GLY A 229 -12.71 -21.02 21.53
CA GLY A 229 -13.97 -21.06 20.81
C GLY A 229 -14.25 -19.82 19.98
N GLY A 230 -15.51 -19.37 19.94
CA GLY A 230 -16.00 -18.24 19.14
C GLY A 230 -16.72 -18.69 17.88
N VAL A 231 -17.40 -17.74 17.23
CA VAL A 231 -18.25 -17.99 16.06
C VAL A 231 -17.57 -17.61 14.73
N VAL A 232 -16.38 -17.04 14.79
CA VAL A 232 -15.61 -16.63 13.59
C VAL A 232 -14.52 -17.65 13.32
N ARG A 233 -14.33 -18.00 12.06
CA ARG A 233 -13.27 -18.93 11.61
C ARG A 233 -12.68 -18.46 10.29
N THR A 234 -11.36 -18.43 10.22
CA THR A 234 -10.59 -18.30 8.99
C THR A 234 -10.02 -19.65 8.57
N PHE A 235 -9.63 -19.78 7.33
CA PHE A 235 -9.24 -21.05 6.74
C PHE A 235 -7.88 -20.94 6.04
N THR A 236 -7.25 -22.09 5.83
CA THR A 236 -6.16 -22.23 4.87
C THR A 236 -6.73 -22.36 3.46
N ARG A 237 -5.87 -22.24 2.43
CA ARG A 237 -6.22 -22.49 1.03
C ARG A 237 -6.93 -23.86 0.86
N ASP A 238 -6.32 -24.91 1.37
CA ASP A 238 -6.86 -26.27 1.24
C ASP A 238 -8.17 -26.46 2.01
N GLY A 239 -8.32 -25.77 3.16
CA GLY A 239 -9.56 -25.75 3.91
C GLY A 239 -10.73 -25.15 3.11
N LEU A 240 -10.49 -24.01 2.47
CA LEU A 240 -11.48 -23.36 1.59
C LEU A 240 -11.83 -24.21 0.37
N CYS A 241 -10.82 -24.74 -0.31
CA CYS A 241 -11.03 -25.63 -1.47
C CYS A 241 -11.85 -26.86 -1.07
N THR A 242 -11.53 -27.49 0.06
CA THR A 242 -12.27 -28.66 0.56
C THR A 242 -13.75 -28.34 0.84
N ILE A 243 -14.06 -27.16 1.41
CA ILE A 243 -15.45 -26.73 1.62
C ILE A 243 -16.15 -26.56 0.27
N ALA A 244 -15.51 -25.88 -0.69
CA ALA A 244 -16.08 -25.66 -2.02
C ALA A 244 -16.33 -26.98 -2.77
N GLU A 245 -15.37 -27.91 -2.74
CA GLU A 245 -15.48 -29.24 -3.37
C GLU A 245 -16.64 -30.05 -2.77
N LYS A 246 -16.78 -30.07 -1.44
CA LYS A 246 -17.92 -30.71 -0.75
C LYS A 246 -19.26 -30.10 -1.14
N CYS A 247 -19.29 -28.82 -1.50
CA CYS A 247 -20.48 -28.14 -2.03
C CYS A 247 -20.69 -28.37 -3.53
N GLY A 248 -19.82 -29.18 -4.18
CA GLY A 248 -19.94 -29.58 -5.57
C GLY A 248 -19.45 -28.54 -6.59
N PHE A 249 -18.54 -27.64 -6.20
CA PHE A 249 -17.82 -26.77 -7.13
C PHE A 249 -16.62 -27.53 -7.70
N GLY A 250 -16.58 -27.65 -9.02
CA GLY A 250 -15.47 -28.31 -9.73
C GLY A 250 -14.47 -27.35 -10.36
N GLN A 251 -14.79 -26.06 -10.38
CA GLN A 251 -13.91 -24.99 -10.88
C GLN A 251 -13.69 -24.01 -9.75
N ILE A 252 -12.48 -24.00 -9.23
CA ILE A 252 -12.05 -23.18 -8.09
C ILE A 252 -10.77 -22.47 -8.51
N GLN A 253 -10.74 -21.16 -8.44
CA GLN A 253 -9.57 -20.34 -8.72
C GLN A 253 -9.17 -19.60 -7.45
N MET A 254 -7.89 -19.70 -7.11
CA MET A 254 -7.35 -19.03 -5.95
C MET A 254 -6.51 -17.83 -6.36
N TYR A 255 -6.84 -16.69 -5.73
CA TYR A 255 -6.10 -15.45 -5.85
C TYR A 255 -5.60 -15.01 -4.48
N TYR A 256 -4.54 -14.22 -4.51
CA TYR A 256 -3.79 -13.80 -3.32
C TYR A 256 -3.71 -12.27 -3.28
N PRO A 257 -4.69 -11.59 -2.64
CA PRO A 257 -4.67 -10.15 -2.47
C PRO A 257 -3.48 -9.72 -1.59
N TYR A 258 -2.69 -8.77 -2.08
CA TYR A 258 -1.55 -8.25 -1.35
C TYR A 258 -1.68 -6.72 -1.15
N PRO A 259 -1.34 -6.18 0.03
CA PRO A 259 -0.86 -6.86 1.25
C PRO A 259 -1.92 -7.67 1.99
N ASP A 260 -3.20 -7.36 1.82
CA ASP A 260 -4.37 -8.16 2.17
C ASP A 260 -5.61 -7.71 1.36
N TYR A 261 -6.76 -8.40 1.51
CA TYR A 261 -7.95 -8.07 0.73
C TYR A 261 -8.59 -6.73 1.11
N LYS A 262 -8.31 -6.19 2.33
CA LYS A 262 -8.93 -4.94 2.81
C LYS A 262 -8.38 -3.71 2.08
N PHE A 263 -7.07 -3.70 1.79
CA PHE A 263 -6.39 -2.61 1.09
C PHE A 263 -5.47 -3.16 0.01
N MET A 264 -6.06 -3.96 -0.86
CA MET A 264 -5.33 -4.63 -1.94
C MET A 264 -4.74 -3.63 -2.92
N THR A 265 -3.42 -3.75 -3.15
CA THR A 265 -2.70 -3.03 -4.21
C THR A 265 -2.30 -3.93 -5.36
N SER A 266 -2.16 -5.24 -5.08
CA SER A 266 -1.85 -6.25 -6.10
C SER A 266 -2.64 -7.53 -5.83
N LEU A 267 -3.04 -8.20 -6.88
CA LEU A 267 -3.73 -9.49 -6.85
C LEU A 267 -2.91 -10.49 -7.65
N TYR A 268 -2.43 -11.52 -6.99
CA TYR A 268 -1.72 -12.64 -7.61
C TYR A 268 -2.64 -13.83 -7.79
N SER A 269 -2.29 -14.78 -8.65
CA SER A 269 -2.99 -16.07 -8.82
C SER A 269 -2.02 -17.23 -8.80
N ASP A 270 -2.54 -18.46 -8.86
CA ASP A 270 -1.69 -19.66 -8.98
C ASP A 270 -0.85 -19.64 -10.28
N GLU A 271 -1.31 -18.97 -11.35
CA GLU A 271 -0.59 -18.85 -12.62
C GLU A 271 0.44 -17.69 -12.63
N ARG A 272 0.30 -16.74 -11.71
CA ARG A 272 1.22 -15.60 -11.53
C ARG A 272 1.41 -15.32 -10.06
N LEU A 273 2.27 -16.11 -9.42
CA LEU A 273 2.72 -15.86 -8.06
C LEU A 273 3.70 -14.66 -8.02
N PRO A 274 3.84 -14.00 -6.87
CA PRO A 274 4.81 -12.91 -6.72
C PRO A 274 6.24 -13.42 -6.90
N GLN A 275 7.12 -12.52 -7.34
CA GLN A 275 8.56 -12.73 -7.42
C GLN A 275 9.28 -12.07 -6.26
N GLN A 276 10.53 -12.45 -6.01
CA GLN A 276 11.36 -11.81 -5.00
C GLN A 276 11.46 -10.32 -5.25
N GLY A 277 11.36 -9.51 -4.20
CA GLY A 277 11.37 -8.07 -4.26
C GLY A 277 10.01 -7.41 -4.55
N GLU A 278 8.97 -8.15 -4.98
CA GLU A 278 7.65 -7.56 -5.24
C GLU A 278 6.84 -7.29 -3.95
N LEU A 279 7.08 -8.05 -2.88
CA LEU A 279 6.32 -7.97 -1.64
C LEU A 279 6.96 -6.99 -0.63
N THR A 280 7.09 -5.74 -1.02
CA THR A 280 7.79 -4.71 -0.23
C THR A 280 6.87 -3.87 0.66
N ASN A 281 5.58 -3.78 0.32
CA ASN A 281 4.62 -2.95 1.04
C ASN A 281 3.78 -3.80 2.00
N ASN A 282 4.41 -4.31 3.06
CA ASN A 282 3.68 -5.04 4.09
C ASN A 282 2.93 -4.07 5.00
N MET A 283 1.61 -4.18 4.98
CA MET A 283 0.75 -3.34 5.81
C MET A 283 0.81 -3.83 7.25
N ARG A 284 1.03 -2.89 8.16
CA ARG A 284 0.80 -3.10 9.59
C ARG A 284 -0.70 -3.04 9.86
N ASN A 285 -1.18 -3.71 10.92
CA ASN A 285 -2.55 -3.49 11.39
C ASN A 285 -2.73 -2.04 11.81
N PHE A 286 -3.81 -1.42 11.33
CA PHE A 286 -4.14 -0.03 11.65
C PHE A 286 -5.05 0.10 12.84
N ASP A 287 -5.79 -0.97 13.14
CA ASP A 287 -6.88 -1.00 14.12
C ASP A 287 -6.38 -1.13 15.56
N ARG A 288 -5.19 -1.70 15.75
CA ARG A 288 -4.64 -1.98 17.08
C ARG A 288 -3.11 -2.12 17.07
N ASP A 289 -2.55 -2.22 18.26
CA ASP A 289 -1.14 -2.51 18.47
C ASP A 289 -0.74 -3.90 17.93
N ARG A 290 0.53 -4.06 17.59
CA ARG A 290 1.10 -5.35 17.20
C ARG A 290 2.53 -5.55 17.70
N LEU A 291 2.95 -6.81 17.77
CA LEU A 291 4.36 -7.17 17.85
C LEU A 291 4.98 -7.17 16.43
N LEU A 292 6.26 -6.90 16.34
CA LEU A 292 7.08 -7.14 15.16
C LEU A 292 8.18 -8.13 15.53
N LEU A 293 7.92 -9.42 15.27
CA LEU A 293 8.82 -10.51 15.68
C LEU A 293 9.97 -10.70 14.70
N PHE A 294 9.76 -10.34 13.44
CA PHE A 294 10.76 -10.41 12.37
C PHE A 294 10.38 -9.47 11.21
N ASP A 295 11.29 -9.28 10.27
CA ASP A 295 11.04 -8.52 9.04
C ASP A 295 10.23 -9.36 8.04
N GLU A 296 8.96 -9.00 7.84
CA GLU A 296 8.03 -9.71 6.93
C GLU A 296 8.49 -9.67 5.47
N LYS A 297 9.15 -8.60 5.02
CA LYS A 297 9.68 -8.48 3.66
C LYS A 297 10.75 -9.55 3.39
N ARG A 298 11.72 -9.68 4.31
CA ARG A 298 12.79 -10.67 4.20
C ARG A 298 12.27 -12.11 4.28
N VAL A 299 11.27 -12.33 5.14
CA VAL A 299 10.67 -13.67 5.28
C VAL A 299 9.83 -14.01 4.05
N PHE A 300 9.07 -13.06 3.48
CA PHE A 300 8.38 -13.29 2.20
C PHE A 300 9.35 -13.65 1.07
N ASP A 301 10.50 -12.97 0.95
CA ASP A 301 11.51 -13.33 -0.05
C ASP A 301 11.98 -14.79 0.10
N THR A 302 12.16 -15.26 1.34
CA THR A 302 12.53 -16.66 1.63
C THR A 302 11.38 -17.62 1.28
N ILE A 303 10.14 -17.27 1.67
CA ILE A 303 8.94 -18.06 1.34
C ILE A 303 8.78 -18.21 -0.17
N LEU A 304 9.07 -17.15 -0.94
CA LEU A 304 9.02 -17.19 -2.40
C LEU A 304 10.09 -18.10 -3.00
N GLN A 305 11.31 -18.14 -2.43
CA GLN A 305 12.35 -19.08 -2.83
C GLN A 305 11.93 -20.53 -2.61
N GLU A 306 11.23 -20.81 -1.51
CA GLU A 306 10.72 -22.14 -1.17
C GLU A 306 9.39 -22.48 -1.88
N ARG A 307 8.81 -21.52 -2.65
CA ARG A 307 7.53 -21.67 -3.39
C ARG A 307 6.30 -21.89 -2.51
N GLU A 308 6.33 -21.39 -1.27
CA GLU A 308 5.28 -21.59 -0.25
C GLU A 308 4.37 -20.36 -0.07
N PHE A 309 4.46 -19.36 -0.96
CA PHE A 309 3.66 -18.15 -0.86
C PHE A 309 2.15 -18.38 -0.70
N PRO A 310 1.52 -19.33 -1.43
CA PRO A 310 0.09 -19.60 -1.28
C PRO A 310 -0.34 -19.98 0.14
N LEU A 311 0.55 -20.63 0.92
CA LEU A 311 0.28 -21.00 2.30
C LEU A 311 0.35 -19.80 3.25
N PHE A 312 1.26 -18.84 2.99
CA PHE A 312 1.58 -17.72 3.87
C PHE A 312 1.01 -16.37 3.42
N SER A 313 0.32 -16.30 2.27
CA SER A 313 -0.41 -15.09 1.87
C SER A 313 -1.34 -14.64 2.99
N ASN A 314 -1.46 -13.32 3.25
CA ASN A 314 -2.24 -12.82 4.37
C ASN A 314 -3.75 -13.01 4.21
N SER A 315 -4.22 -13.12 2.97
CA SER A 315 -5.64 -13.34 2.66
C SER A 315 -5.80 -14.06 1.32
N TYR A 316 -7.00 -14.54 1.08
CA TYR A 316 -7.41 -15.20 -0.16
C TYR A 316 -8.57 -14.47 -0.81
N MET A 317 -8.63 -14.55 -2.13
CA MET A 317 -9.82 -14.33 -2.93
C MET A 317 -10.09 -15.62 -3.72
N MET A 318 -11.12 -16.35 -3.35
CA MET A 318 -11.55 -17.58 -4.02
C MET A 318 -12.69 -17.26 -4.98
N ILE A 319 -12.52 -17.65 -6.25
CA ILE A 319 -13.55 -17.55 -7.27
C ILE A 319 -14.06 -18.95 -7.58
N LEU A 320 -15.36 -19.14 -7.43
CA LEU A 320 -16.07 -20.36 -7.74
C LEU A 320 -16.92 -20.14 -8.98
N GLY A 321 -16.66 -20.88 -10.04
CA GLY A 321 -17.34 -20.76 -11.33
C GLY A 321 -16.40 -20.90 -12.51
N PRO A 322 -16.81 -20.53 -13.75
CA PRO A 322 -15.95 -20.55 -14.92
C PRO A 322 -14.62 -19.83 -14.73
N GLU A 323 -13.59 -20.27 -15.45
CA GLU A 323 -12.27 -19.68 -15.35
C GLU A 323 -12.26 -18.21 -15.81
N LEU A 324 -11.68 -17.33 -14.99
CA LEU A 324 -11.42 -15.94 -15.34
C LEU A 324 -10.08 -15.80 -16.08
N GLU A 325 -10.03 -14.86 -17.01
CA GLU A 325 -8.83 -14.61 -17.83
C GLU A 325 -7.78 -13.78 -17.07
N GLU A 326 -8.18 -13.02 -16.08
CA GLU A 326 -7.32 -12.16 -15.24
C GLU A 326 -6.44 -13.02 -14.33
N LYS A 327 -5.12 -12.97 -14.52
CA LYS A 327 -4.14 -13.78 -13.76
C LYS A 327 -3.33 -12.94 -12.76
N TYR A 328 -3.24 -11.65 -12.98
CA TYR A 328 -2.57 -10.70 -12.09
C TYR A 328 -3.16 -9.30 -12.28
N VAL A 329 -3.31 -8.58 -11.18
CA VAL A 329 -3.77 -7.19 -11.19
C VAL A 329 -2.89 -6.34 -10.27
N LYS A 330 -2.51 -5.14 -10.74
CA LYS A 330 -1.81 -4.14 -9.94
C LYS A 330 -2.53 -2.80 -10.03
N TYR A 331 -2.78 -2.19 -8.89
CA TYR A 331 -3.36 -0.87 -8.79
C TYR A 331 -2.30 0.17 -8.49
N SER A 332 -2.32 1.27 -9.22
CA SER A 332 -1.53 2.48 -8.99
C SER A 332 -2.49 3.63 -8.68
N ASN A 333 -3.25 3.51 -7.60
CA ASN A 333 -4.29 4.44 -7.19
C ASN A 333 -3.94 5.28 -5.94
N ASP A 334 -2.69 5.24 -5.50
CA ASP A 334 -2.06 6.19 -4.58
C ASP A 334 -1.52 7.46 -5.29
N ARG A 335 -1.73 7.55 -6.61
CA ARG A 335 -1.34 8.66 -7.49
C ARG A 335 -2.40 9.77 -7.51
N ALA A 336 -2.06 10.90 -8.11
CA ALA A 336 -3.04 11.92 -8.50
C ALA A 336 -4.07 11.33 -9.47
N GLU A 337 -5.31 11.82 -9.44
CA GLU A 337 -6.44 11.21 -10.16
C GLU A 337 -6.21 11.07 -11.66
N GLU A 338 -5.44 11.98 -12.27
CA GLU A 338 -5.06 11.95 -13.69
C GLU A 338 -4.07 10.83 -14.06
N TYR A 339 -3.48 10.15 -13.06
CA TYR A 339 -2.47 9.10 -13.26
C TYR A 339 -2.86 7.75 -12.64
N THR A 340 -4.07 7.66 -12.10
CA THR A 340 -4.54 6.41 -11.48
C THR A 340 -4.86 5.35 -12.53
N ILE A 341 -4.18 4.23 -12.47
CA ILE A 341 -4.37 3.11 -13.42
C ILE A 341 -4.44 1.76 -12.73
N LYS A 342 -5.07 0.83 -13.43
CA LYS A 342 -5.05 -0.61 -13.14
C LYS A 342 -4.29 -1.32 -14.25
N THR A 343 -3.30 -2.13 -13.89
CA THR A 343 -2.56 -3.02 -14.81
C THR A 343 -3.03 -4.44 -14.60
N VAL A 344 -3.42 -5.12 -15.67
CA VAL A 344 -3.95 -6.49 -15.64
C VAL A 344 -3.15 -7.37 -16.58
N LEU A 345 -2.68 -8.53 -16.10
CA LEU A 345 -2.23 -9.64 -16.95
C LEU A 345 -3.44 -10.51 -17.26
N VAL A 346 -3.84 -10.55 -18.49
CA VAL A 346 -4.86 -11.47 -18.99
C VAL A 346 -4.21 -12.63 -19.72
N GLN A 347 -4.79 -13.80 -19.57
CA GLN A 347 -4.39 -15.01 -20.30
C GLN A 347 -5.63 -15.71 -20.83
N ASN A 348 -5.72 -15.81 -22.14
CA ASN A 348 -6.79 -16.50 -22.83
C ASN A 348 -6.23 -17.45 -23.91
N ARG A 349 -7.08 -17.94 -24.79
CA ARG A 349 -6.69 -18.87 -25.87
C ARG A 349 -5.74 -18.27 -26.91
N GLU A 350 -5.70 -16.95 -27.02
CA GLU A 350 -4.81 -16.21 -27.95
C GLU A 350 -3.42 -15.97 -27.35
N GLY A 351 -3.28 -16.13 -26.03
CA GLY A 351 -2.02 -15.96 -25.30
C GLY A 351 -2.15 -15.02 -24.12
N LYS A 352 -1.00 -14.48 -23.69
CA LYS A 352 -0.89 -13.51 -22.59
C LYS A 352 -0.81 -12.10 -23.14
N GLN A 353 -1.42 -11.15 -22.41
CA GLN A 353 -1.39 -9.72 -22.71
C GLN A 353 -1.37 -8.90 -21.42
N ILE A 354 -0.67 -7.76 -21.41
CA ILE A 354 -0.76 -6.77 -20.34
C ILE A 354 -1.71 -5.67 -20.80
N GLN A 355 -2.66 -5.32 -19.93
CA GLN A 355 -3.65 -4.28 -20.22
C GLN A 355 -3.61 -3.24 -19.11
N LYS A 356 -3.50 -1.94 -19.48
CA LYS A 356 -3.53 -0.82 -18.53
C LYS A 356 -4.82 -0.03 -18.73
N TYR A 357 -5.63 0.05 -17.69
CA TYR A 357 -6.92 0.75 -17.67
C TYR A 357 -6.86 2.02 -16.82
N PRO A 358 -7.52 3.11 -17.21
CA PRO A 358 -7.70 4.26 -16.34
C PRO A 358 -8.71 3.92 -15.22
N LEU A 359 -8.43 4.35 -13.99
CA LEU A 359 -9.36 4.18 -12.86
C LEU A 359 -10.39 5.31 -12.75
N GLY A 360 -10.39 6.26 -13.68
CA GLY A 360 -11.34 7.35 -13.75
C GLY A 360 -11.22 8.13 -15.04
N ALA A 361 -12.18 9.02 -15.28
CA ALA A 361 -12.24 9.81 -16.52
C ALA A 361 -10.99 10.69 -16.71
N LEU A 362 -10.42 11.23 -15.64
CA LEU A 362 -9.23 12.10 -15.72
C LEU A 362 -7.98 11.32 -16.16
N ALA A 363 -7.90 10.03 -15.84
CA ALA A 363 -6.75 9.19 -16.20
C ALA A 363 -6.79 8.68 -17.67
N GLN A 364 -7.89 8.85 -18.39
CA GLN A 364 -7.98 8.40 -19.78
C GLN A 364 -6.95 9.05 -20.70
N GLU A 365 -6.64 10.33 -20.46
CA GLU A 365 -5.63 11.03 -21.24
C GLU A 365 -4.23 10.49 -20.99
N HIS A 366 -3.93 10.06 -19.77
CA HIS A 366 -2.66 9.41 -19.43
C HIS A 366 -2.48 8.11 -20.22
N ILE A 367 -3.52 7.30 -20.35
CA ILE A 367 -3.51 6.08 -21.17
C ILE A 367 -3.23 6.40 -22.65
N ARG A 368 -3.88 7.42 -23.22
CA ARG A 368 -3.63 7.81 -24.63
C ARG A 368 -2.18 8.27 -24.82
N LYS A 369 -1.68 9.11 -23.92
CA LYS A 369 -0.28 9.59 -23.95
C LYS A 369 0.73 8.44 -23.82
N THR A 370 0.44 7.43 -23.02
CA THR A 370 1.30 6.23 -22.90
C THR A 370 1.43 5.52 -24.25
N VAL A 371 0.33 5.34 -24.99
CA VAL A 371 0.38 4.70 -26.33
C VAL A 371 1.15 5.57 -27.33
N GLU A 372 0.91 6.87 -27.35
CA GLU A 372 1.64 7.82 -28.21
C GLU A 372 3.14 7.85 -27.88
N ALA A 373 3.49 7.76 -26.58
CA ALA A 373 4.87 7.69 -26.12
C ALA A 373 5.61 6.48 -26.71
N GLY A 374 4.95 5.32 -26.75
CA GLY A 374 5.52 4.11 -27.36
C GLY A 374 5.96 4.32 -28.79
N GLU A 375 5.16 4.97 -29.63
CA GLU A 375 5.51 5.25 -31.02
C GLU A 375 6.69 6.25 -31.13
N LYS A 376 6.72 7.30 -30.30
CA LYS A 376 7.81 8.28 -30.27
C LYS A 376 9.12 7.65 -29.79
N LEU A 377 9.08 6.76 -28.81
CA LEU A 377 10.25 6.04 -28.32
C LEU A 377 10.76 5.02 -29.35
N LYS A 378 9.89 4.31 -30.07
CA LYS A 378 10.28 3.44 -31.17
C LYS A 378 11.05 4.21 -32.27
N GLU A 379 10.62 5.44 -32.56
CA GLU A 379 11.35 6.28 -33.51
C GLU A 379 12.72 6.68 -32.96
N ARG A 380 12.80 7.09 -31.67
CA ARG A 380 14.06 7.43 -31.00
C ARG A 380 15.06 6.29 -31.05
N TYR A 381 14.61 5.07 -30.70
CA TYR A 381 15.49 3.90 -30.59
C TYR A 381 15.59 3.06 -31.86
N ARG A 382 15.08 3.56 -32.97
CA ARG A 382 15.17 2.86 -34.28
C ARG A 382 16.59 2.55 -34.64
N GLY A 383 16.92 1.27 -34.84
CA GLY A 383 18.27 0.79 -35.17
C GLY A 383 19.22 0.66 -33.98
N SER A 384 18.76 0.89 -32.77
CA SER A 384 19.51 0.61 -31.54
C SER A 384 19.36 -0.85 -31.08
N ALA A 385 20.08 -1.23 -30.03
CA ALA A 385 19.95 -2.52 -29.35
C ALA A 385 18.89 -2.49 -28.23
N LEU A 386 18.14 -1.41 -28.05
CA LEU A 386 17.04 -1.25 -27.12
C LEU A 386 15.73 -1.17 -27.93
N ASP A 387 14.81 -2.08 -27.66
CA ASP A 387 13.49 -2.10 -28.29
C ASP A 387 12.42 -1.57 -27.33
N ILE A 388 11.33 -1.10 -27.88
CA ILE A 388 10.18 -0.61 -27.13
C ILE A 388 9.02 -1.58 -27.32
N ASN A 389 8.48 -2.09 -26.22
CA ASN A 389 7.35 -3.01 -26.27
C ASN A 389 6.19 -2.42 -27.09
N LYS A 390 5.54 -3.28 -27.86
CA LYS A 390 4.39 -2.86 -28.67
C LYS A 390 3.19 -2.60 -27.77
N CYS A 391 2.53 -1.46 -27.98
CA CYS A 391 1.31 -1.06 -27.31
C CYS A 391 0.28 -0.58 -28.34
N GLU A 392 -0.98 -0.95 -28.13
CA GLU A 392 -2.10 -0.53 -28.95
C GLU A 392 -3.17 0.11 -28.07
N LEU A 393 -3.75 1.22 -28.53
CA LEU A 393 -4.93 1.78 -27.90
C LEU A 393 -6.16 0.98 -28.28
N LYS A 394 -6.87 0.45 -27.30
CA LYS A 394 -8.14 -0.25 -27.46
C LYS A 394 -9.22 0.43 -26.65
N THR A 395 -10.47 -0.01 -26.85
CA THR A 395 -11.64 0.51 -26.13
C THR A 395 -12.36 -0.68 -25.53
N ASP A 396 -12.75 -0.57 -24.26
CA ASP A 396 -13.57 -1.58 -23.59
C ASP A 396 -15.05 -1.48 -23.97
N GLU A 397 -15.89 -2.32 -23.38
CA GLU A 397 -17.33 -2.36 -23.67
C GLU A 397 -18.07 -1.07 -23.28
N ASP A 398 -17.57 -0.34 -22.28
CA ASP A 398 -18.13 0.93 -21.81
C ASP A 398 -17.62 2.15 -22.62
N GLY A 399 -16.76 1.92 -23.62
CA GLY A 399 -16.17 2.96 -24.44
C GLY A 399 -14.94 3.64 -23.83
N SER A 400 -14.42 3.16 -22.70
CA SER A 400 -13.22 3.68 -22.08
C SER A 400 -11.96 3.17 -22.78
N PRO A 401 -10.97 4.05 -23.03
CA PRO A 401 -9.73 3.63 -23.65
C PRO A 401 -8.86 2.80 -22.68
N TYR A 402 -8.18 1.78 -23.20
CA TYR A 402 -7.12 1.09 -22.47
C TYR A 402 -5.92 0.82 -23.37
N ALA A 403 -4.75 0.69 -22.76
CA ALA A 403 -3.51 0.38 -23.45
C ALA A 403 -3.24 -1.13 -23.38
N ALA A 404 -3.13 -1.78 -24.53
CA ALA A 404 -2.88 -3.21 -24.66
C ALA A 404 -1.43 -3.45 -25.12
N PHE A 405 -0.61 -4.02 -24.24
CA PHE A 405 0.80 -4.33 -24.47
C PHE A 405 0.98 -5.80 -24.84
N GLU A 406 1.88 -6.10 -25.75
CA GLU A 406 2.32 -7.47 -25.96
C GLU A 406 2.98 -8.01 -24.67
N PHE A 407 2.70 -9.27 -24.33
CA PHE A 407 3.41 -9.91 -23.22
C PHE A 407 4.81 -10.31 -23.69
N VAL A 408 5.83 -9.78 -23.04
CA VAL A 408 7.24 -10.09 -23.34
C VAL A 408 7.77 -11.00 -22.26
N GLU A 409 8.26 -12.18 -22.63
CA GLU A 409 8.98 -13.06 -21.72
C GLU A 409 10.44 -12.63 -21.62
N GLY A 410 11.01 -12.72 -20.42
CA GLY A 410 12.41 -12.35 -20.19
C GLY A 410 12.74 -12.17 -18.72
N ILE A 411 13.98 -11.85 -18.46
CA ILE A 411 14.50 -11.54 -17.13
C ILE A 411 14.71 -10.03 -17.05
N THR A 412 14.30 -9.39 -15.96
CA THR A 412 14.55 -7.96 -15.80
C THR A 412 16.05 -7.69 -15.63
N LEU A 413 16.49 -6.51 -16.11
CA LEU A 413 17.86 -6.07 -15.86
C LEU A 413 18.14 -6.00 -14.34
N GLU A 414 17.15 -5.62 -13.55
CA GLU A 414 17.22 -5.63 -12.09
C GLU A 414 17.58 -7.00 -11.53
N GLN A 415 16.87 -8.05 -11.95
CA GLN A 415 17.14 -9.43 -11.50
C GLN A 415 18.56 -9.89 -11.87
N LEU A 416 19.05 -9.50 -13.04
CA LEU A 416 20.42 -9.83 -13.45
C LEU A 416 21.47 -9.08 -12.61
N LEU A 417 21.23 -7.81 -12.29
CA LEU A 417 22.09 -7.02 -11.42
C LEU A 417 22.11 -7.61 -9.99
N ASP A 418 20.95 -8.00 -9.46
CA ASP A 418 20.83 -8.68 -8.17
C ASP A 418 21.56 -10.04 -8.17
N ALA A 419 21.51 -10.79 -9.25
CA ALA A 419 22.25 -12.04 -9.39
C ALA A 419 23.78 -11.84 -9.40
N CYS A 420 24.27 -10.73 -9.99
CA CYS A 420 25.68 -10.36 -9.92
C CYS A 420 26.09 -10.04 -8.47
N LEU A 421 25.29 -9.26 -7.75
CA LEU A 421 25.55 -8.91 -6.35
C LEU A 421 25.55 -10.14 -5.44
N ALA A 422 24.59 -11.04 -5.62
CA ALA A 422 24.51 -12.27 -4.83
C ALA A 422 25.74 -13.18 -5.00
N LYS A 423 26.41 -13.12 -6.16
CA LYS A 423 27.66 -13.83 -6.46
C LYS A 423 28.92 -13.05 -6.06
N GLY A 424 28.78 -11.80 -5.64
CA GLY A 424 29.92 -10.89 -5.41
C GLY A 424 30.67 -10.49 -6.68
N ASP A 425 30.04 -10.65 -7.86
CA ASP A 425 30.64 -10.31 -9.16
C ASP A 425 30.39 -8.84 -9.53
N THR A 426 31.11 -7.96 -8.88
CA THR A 426 31.05 -6.51 -9.09
C THR A 426 31.46 -6.12 -10.52
N GLU A 427 32.39 -6.87 -11.13
CA GLU A 427 32.82 -6.59 -12.50
C GLU A 427 31.71 -6.87 -13.51
N ALA A 428 30.98 -7.97 -13.35
CA ALA A 428 29.80 -8.26 -14.18
C ALA A 428 28.70 -7.21 -13.99
N PHE A 429 28.44 -6.79 -12.72
CA PHE A 429 27.53 -5.70 -12.42
C PHE A 429 27.88 -4.42 -13.20
N HIS A 430 29.13 -3.99 -13.10
CA HIS A 430 29.57 -2.77 -13.80
C HIS A 430 29.51 -2.89 -15.32
N ARG A 431 29.77 -4.07 -15.89
CA ARG A 431 29.61 -4.29 -17.35
C ARG A 431 28.16 -4.17 -17.80
N LEU A 432 27.23 -4.77 -17.04
CA LEU A 432 25.79 -4.63 -17.35
C LEU A 432 25.32 -3.19 -17.22
N PHE A 433 25.79 -2.49 -16.21
CA PHE A 433 25.49 -1.08 -16.01
C PHE A 433 26.04 -0.19 -17.15
N ASP A 434 27.24 -0.45 -17.66
CA ASP A 434 27.80 0.25 -18.81
C ASP A 434 26.98 0.00 -20.07
N LEU A 435 26.57 -1.24 -20.33
CA LEU A 435 25.68 -1.58 -21.44
C LEU A 435 24.32 -0.88 -21.33
N TYR A 436 23.77 -0.81 -20.14
CA TYR A 436 22.53 -0.07 -19.89
C TYR A 436 22.70 1.41 -20.29
N ARG A 437 23.73 2.07 -19.79
CA ARG A 437 24.01 3.48 -20.12
C ARG A 437 24.20 3.71 -21.61
N GLU A 438 24.98 2.84 -22.27
CA GLU A 438 25.19 2.90 -23.72
C GLU A 438 23.85 2.84 -24.47
N ARG A 439 22.98 1.90 -24.12
CA ARG A 439 21.70 1.69 -24.79
C ARG A 439 20.73 2.83 -24.59
N ILE A 440 20.57 3.34 -23.38
CA ILE A 440 19.65 4.45 -23.10
C ILE A 440 20.13 5.79 -23.66
N SER A 441 21.45 5.96 -23.90
CA SER A 441 22.03 7.17 -24.50
C SER A 441 21.74 7.30 -26.00
N TYR A 442 21.27 6.22 -26.65
CA TYR A 442 20.97 6.27 -28.07
C TYR A 442 19.90 7.32 -28.37
N GLY A 443 20.17 8.17 -29.37
CA GLY A 443 19.22 9.23 -29.71
C GLY A 443 19.03 10.30 -28.64
N GLU A 444 20.00 10.54 -27.77
CA GLU A 444 19.93 11.51 -26.65
C GLU A 444 19.51 12.93 -27.06
N LYS A 445 19.80 13.32 -28.31
CA LYS A 445 19.38 14.62 -28.86
C LYS A 445 17.91 14.67 -29.30
N CYS A 446 17.18 13.54 -29.26
CA CYS A 446 15.77 13.52 -29.56
C CYS A 446 15.00 14.22 -28.43
N HIS A 447 13.96 15.00 -28.81
CA HIS A 447 13.09 15.68 -27.84
C HIS A 447 12.03 14.75 -27.24
N VAL A 448 12.44 13.52 -26.90
CA VAL A 448 11.57 12.54 -26.22
C VAL A 448 12.44 11.68 -25.32
N THR A 449 12.07 11.57 -24.05
CA THR A 449 12.79 10.74 -23.07
C THR A 449 11.81 10.05 -22.15
N ASP A 450 11.94 8.75 -22.02
CA ASP A 450 11.31 8.01 -20.96
C ASP A 450 12.13 8.20 -19.67
N TYR A 451 11.48 8.77 -18.63
CA TYR A 451 12.10 9.03 -17.34
C TYR A 451 12.11 7.77 -16.46
N ASP A 452 11.26 6.79 -16.79
CA ASP A 452 11.08 5.54 -16.03
C ASP A 452 11.88 4.35 -16.61
N LEU A 453 13.00 4.63 -17.30
CA LEU A 453 13.96 3.62 -17.74
C LEU A 453 14.75 2.99 -16.58
N ILE A 454 14.04 2.60 -15.50
CA ILE A 454 14.61 1.89 -14.36
C ILE A 454 14.85 0.42 -14.71
N PHE A 455 15.69 -0.25 -13.94
CA PHE A 455 16.15 -1.60 -14.28
C PHE A 455 15.04 -2.65 -14.31
N SER A 456 14.00 -2.49 -13.50
CA SER A 456 12.81 -3.36 -13.48
C SER A 456 11.92 -3.22 -14.73
N ASN A 457 12.01 -2.09 -15.45
CA ASN A 457 11.24 -1.83 -16.66
C ASN A 457 11.91 -2.27 -17.95
N ILE A 458 13.06 -2.94 -17.86
CA ILE A 458 13.82 -3.44 -19.01
C ILE A 458 13.92 -4.96 -18.92
N LEU A 459 13.33 -5.66 -19.88
CA LEU A 459 13.42 -7.11 -20.02
C LEU A 459 14.54 -7.49 -21.01
N ILE A 460 15.24 -8.56 -20.69
CA ILE A 460 16.28 -9.17 -21.50
C ILE A 460 15.82 -10.55 -21.87
N ASP A 461 15.86 -10.87 -23.16
CA ASP A 461 15.49 -12.17 -23.69
C ASP A 461 16.39 -13.26 -23.11
N ALA A 462 15.79 -14.23 -22.43
CA ALA A 462 16.50 -15.28 -21.71
C ALA A 462 16.54 -16.65 -22.43
N ASP A 463 15.91 -16.79 -23.60
CA ASP A 463 15.82 -18.08 -24.35
C ASP A 463 15.47 -19.29 -23.46
N GLY A 464 14.65 -19.11 -22.43
CA GLY A 464 14.24 -20.18 -21.51
C GLY A 464 15.33 -20.66 -20.56
N GLN A 465 16.44 -19.94 -20.39
CA GLN A 465 17.50 -20.28 -19.43
C GLN A 465 17.22 -19.61 -18.07
N ASP A 466 17.16 -20.43 -17.03
CA ASP A 466 16.98 -19.98 -15.63
C ASP A 466 18.16 -19.12 -15.17
N GLY A 467 18.10 -17.82 -15.34
CA GLY A 467 18.86 -16.80 -14.61
C GLY A 467 20.40 -16.83 -14.66
N HIS A 468 21.01 -17.68 -15.46
CA HIS A 468 22.46 -17.84 -15.58
C HIS A 468 23.00 -17.35 -16.93
N LEU A 469 22.83 -16.06 -17.21
CA LEU A 469 23.37 -15.46 -18.42
C LEU A 469 24.76 -14.86 -18.15
N ASP A 470 25.76 -15.25 -18.98
CA ASP A 470 27.06 -14.56 -19.01
C ASP A 470 26.86 -13.12 -19.49
N PRO A 471 27.40 -12.08 -18.80
CA PRO A 471 27.35 -10.69 -19.25
C PRO A 471 27.79 -10.48 -20.70
N LYS A 472 28.68 -11.31 -21.23
CA LYS A 472 29.11 -11.25 -22.64
C LYS A 472 28.00 -11.69 -23.62
N GLU A 473 27.18 -12.66 -23.21
CA GLU A 473 26.04 -13.11 -24.01
C GLU A 473 24.92 -12.09 -23.98
N ILE A 474 24.71 -11.46 -22.81
CA ILE A 474 23.68 -10.42 -22.61
C ILE A 474 23.88 -9.22 -23.54
N ALA A 475 25.13 -8.86 -23.87
CA ALA A 475 25.42 -7.76 -24.80
C ALA A 475 24.83 -7.98 -26.20
N GLY A 476 24.76 -9.24 -26.64
CA GLY A 476 24.20 -9.61 -27.95
C GLY A 476 22.68 -9.83 -27.97
N ARG A 477 22.05 -9.85 -26.80
CA ARG A 477 20.61 -10.14 -26.68
C ARG A 477 19.75 -8.91 -26.89
N LYS A 478 18.49 -9.12 -27.26
CA LYS A 478 17.47 -8.09 -27.34
C LYS A 478 17.10 -7.60 -25.95
N TRP A 479 17.06 -6.30 -25.75
CA TRP A 479 16.54 -5.63 -24.57
C TRP A 479 15.26 -4.90 -24.92
N THR A 480 14.21 -5.05 -24.12
CA THR A 480 12.90 -4.46 -24.39
C THR A 480 12.42 -3.65 -23.19
N VAL A 481 12.11 -2.38 -23.41
CA VAL A 481 11.44 -1.52 -22.43
C VAL A 481 9.96 -1.90 -22.40
N ILE A 482 9.45 -2.27 -21.23
CA ILE A 482 8.09 -2.78 -21.07
C ILE A 482 7.11 -1.78 -20.43
N ASP A 483 7.62 -0.75 -19.78
CA ASP A 483 6.84 0.34 -19.20
C ASP A 483 7.47 1.68 -19.55
N TYR A 484 6.67 2.61 -20.07
CA TYR A 484 7.12 3.91 -20.54
C TYR A 484 6.05 4.98 -20.37
N GLU A 485 5.20 4.83 -19.33
CA GLU A 485 4.12 5.78 -19.05
C GLU A 485 4.62 7.18 -18.67
N TRP A 486 5.87 7.28 -18.21
CA TRP A 486 6.50 8.55 -17.82
C TRP A 486 7.45 9.11 -18.87
N THR A 487 6.99 9.10 -20.09
CA THR A 487 7.71 9.67 -21.22
C THR A 487 7.41 11.15 -21.38
N PHE A 488 8.45 11.96 -21.45
CA PHE A 488 8.36 13.41 -21.63
C PHE A 488 8.81 13.83 -23.02
N GLU A 489 8.12 14.81 -23.61
CA GLU A 489 8.49 15.44 -24.90
C GLU A 489 9.58 16.48 -24.70
N ARG A 490 10.69 16.07 -24.13
CA ARG A 490 11.90 16.85 -23.94
C ARG A 490 13.11 15.93 -23.85
N SER A 491 14.29 16.49 -24.17
CA SER A 491 15.54 15.81 -23.87
C SER A 491 15.82 15.90 -22.37
N ILE A 492 16.14 14.77 -21.75
CA ILE A 492 16.66 14.67 -20.38
C ILE A 492 18.05 14.04 -20.48
N ASP A 493 18.98 14.54 -19.69
CA ASP A 493 20.36 14.05 -19.66
C ASP A 493 20.40 12.56 -19.33
N THR A 494 21.16 11.79 -20.11
CA THR A 494 21.30 10.34 -19.90
C THR A 494 21.82 10.02 -18.49
N ASN A 495 22.70 10.86 -17.94
CA ASN A 495 23.23 10.67 -16.61
C ASN A 495 22.16 10.90 -15.54
N GLU A 496 21.20 11.81 -15.75
CA GLU A 496 20.04 12.00 -14.85
C GLU A 496 19.15 10.75 -14.84
N VAL A 497 18.83 10.21 -16.02
CA VAL A 497 18.02 8.97 -16.13
C VAL A 497 18.76 7.78 -15.49
N ALA A 498 20.05 7.62 -15.76
CA ALA A 498 20.86 6.55 -15.19
C ALA A 498 21.04 6.70 -13.66
N PHE A 499 21.21 7.94 -13.18
CA PHE A 499 21.23 8.23 -11.74
C PHE A 499 19.93 7.79 -11.08
N ARG A 500 18.76 8.17 -11.65
CA ARG A 500 17.46 7.79 -11.14
C ARG A 500 17.31 6.27 -11.08
N ALA A 501 17.72 5.55 -12.12
CA ALA A 501 17.65 4.10 -12.13
C ALA A 501 18.47 3.46 -10.98
N VAL A 502 19.71 3.93 -10.76
CA VAL A 502 20.55 3.47 -9.64
C VAL A 502 19.94 3.88 -8.29
N TYR A 503 19.45 5.10 -8.19
CA TYR A 503 18.88 5.63 -6.94
C TYR A 503 17.65 4.83 -6.51
N CYS A 504 16.69 4.60 -7.42
CA CYS A 504 15.53 3.75 -7.16
C CYS A 504 15.94 2.31 -6.82
N TYR A 505 16.88 1.74 -7.57
CA TYR A 505 17.40 0.40 -7.35
C TYR A 505 17.96 0.21 -5.93
N LEU A 506 18.72 1.17 -5.42
CA LEU A 506 19.29 1.11 -4.07
C LEU A 506 18.23 1.31 -2.98
N LEU A 507 17.21 2.16 -3.22
CA LEU A 507 16.14 2.41 -2.25
C LEU A 507 15.22 1.21 -2.04
N GLU A 508 15.02 0.38 -3.05
CA GLU A 508 14.04 -0.72 -3.01
C GLU A 508 14.51 -1.92 -2.17
N ASN A 509 15.83 -2.15 -2.05
CA ASN A 509 16.34 -3.34 -1.37
C ASN A 509 17.67 -3.07 -0.63
N GLU A 510 17.64 -3.21 0.69
CA GLU A 510 18.79 -3.01 1.58
C GLU A 510 20.00 -3.93 1.25
N LYS A 511 19.77 -5.12 0.70
CA LYS A 511 20.85 -6.03 0.27
C LYS A 511 21.75 -5.38 -0.79
N ARG A 512 21.24 -4.36 -1.49
CA ARG A 512 21.95 -3.58 -2.51
C ARG A 512 22.88 -2.51 -1.92
N ASN A 513 22.81 -2.26 -0.61
CA ASN A 513 23.67 -1.29 0.10
C ASN A 513 25.15 -1.67 0.11
N GLN A 514 25.50 -2.92 -0.27
CA GLN A 514 26.89 -3.34 -0.47
C GLN A 514 27.55 -2.63 -1.67
N LEU A 515 26.80 -1.98 -2.54
CA LEU A 515 27.32 -1.19 -3.64
C LEU A 515 27.89 0.13 -3.15
N ASP A 516 29.08 0.47 -3.60
CA ASP A 516 29.66 1.79 -3.37
C ASP A 516 28.97 2.83 -4.28
N PHE A 517 28.05 3.58 -3.68
CA PHE A 517 27.32 4.61 -4.39
C PHE A 517 28.22 5.73 -4.91
N ALA A 518 29.30 6.07 -4.17
CA ALA A 518 30.24 7.11 -4.60
C ALA A 518 31.01 6.66 -5.84
N ALA A 519 31.44 5.38 -5.91
CA ALA A 519 32.06 4.80 -7.09
C ALA A 519 31.10 4.78 -8.31
N LEU A 520 29.81 4.53 -8.08
CA LEU A 520 28.80 4.60 -9.15
C LEU A 520 28.59 6.03 -9.65
N LEU A 521 28.60 7.04 -8.78
CA LEU A 521 28.53 8.46 -9.19
C LEU A 521 29.77 8.87 -9.99
N GLU A 522 30.96 8.45 -9.58
CA GLU A 522 32.18 8.69 -10.33
C GLU A 522 32.12 8.06 -11.73
N LYS A 523 31.63 6.82 -11.82
CA LYS A 523 31.41 6.12 -13.09
C LYS A 523 30.39 6.81 -13.98
N LEU A 524 29.35 7.39 -13.42
CA LEU A 524 28.36 8.22 -14.12
C LEU A 524 28.91 9.59 -14.49
N GLN A 525 30.08 10.00 -13.97
CA GLN A 525 30.63 11.35 -14.08
C GLN A 525 29.66 12.42 -13.51
N VAL A 526 28.91 12.06 -12.47
CA VAL A 526 27.95 12.92 -11.78
C VAL A 526 28.62 13.49 -10.54
N SER A 527 28.71 14.81 -10.48
CA SER A 527 29.20 15.49 -9.27
C SER A 527 28.18 15.36 -8.11
N GLN A 528 28.63 15.58 -6.88
CA GLN A 528 27.71 15.62 -5.73
C GLN A 528 26.62 16.69 -5.90
N THR A 529 26.95 17.83 -6.48
CA THR A 529 26.00 18.92 -6.77
C THR A 529 24.92 18.45 -7.76
N ASP A 530 25.32 17.74 -8.83
CA ASP A 530 24.38 17.21 -9.81
C ASP A 530 23.51 16.11 -9.18
N ALA A 531 24.10 15.22 -8.37
CA ALA A 531 23.38 14.17 -7.67
C ALA A 531 22.28 14.74 -6.75
N GLU A 532 22.55 15.83 -6.02
CA GLU A 532 21.54 16.52 -5.22
C GLU A 532 20.47 17.21 -6.08
N GLY A 533 20.89 17.74 -7.25
CA GLY A 533 19.96 18.25 -8.25
C GLY A 533 18.99 17.16 -8.72
N TYR A 534 19.51 15.99 -9.07
CA TYR A 534 18.74 14.85 -9.55
C TYR A 534 17.82 14.26 -8.47
N ARG A 535 18.27 14.20 -7.20
CA ARG A 535 17.37 13.81 -6.09
C ARG A 535 16.21 14.78 -5.91
N ARG A 536 16.45 16.08 -6.03
CA ARG A 536 15.37 17.08 -5.97
C ARG A 536 14.41 16.93 -7.15
N GLN A 537 14.90 16.58 -8.33
CA GLN A 537 14.06 16.31 -9.50
C GLN A 537 13.23 15.05 -9.28
N GLU A 538 13.80 13.98 -8.71
CA GLU A 538 13.05 12.77 -8.32
C GLU A 538 11.96 13.09 -7.28
N MET A 539 12.28 13.83 -6.22
CA MET A 539 11.27 14.27 -5.26
C MET A 539 10.14 15.11 -5.91
N ASN A 540 10.46 15.96 -6.85
CA ASN A 540 9.47 16.75 -7.59
C ASN A 540 8.64 15.85 -8.52
N PHE A 541 9.27 14.86 -9.15
CA PHE A 541 8.59 13.86 -9.96
C PHE A 541 7.62 13.03 -9.11
N GLN A 542 8.03 12.52 -7.95
CA GLN A 542 7.15 11.80 -7.03
C GLN A 542 5.97 12.67 -6.60
N LYS A 543 6.19 13.94 -6.25
CA LYS A 543 5.11 14.89 -5.95
C LYS A 543 4.18 15.16 -7.14
N HIS A 544 4.70 15.13 -8.36
CA HIS A 544 3.90 15.23 -9.57
C HIS A 544 3.01 13.99 -9.73
N VAL A 545 3.56 12.81 -9.53
CA VAL A 545 2.84 11.53 -9.62
C VAL A 545 1.77 11.39 -8.53
N THR A 546 2.11 11.69 -7.28
CA THR A 546 1.20 11.52 -6.13
C THR A 546 0.26 12.70 -5.92
N GLY A 547 0.59 13.87 -6.50
CA GLY A 547 -0.15 15.10 -6.29
C GLY A 547 -0.01 15.62 -4.85
N LYS A 548 -1.14 16.02 -4.25
CA LYS A 548 -1.21 16.51 -2.85
C LYS A 548 -1.65 15.42 -1.88
N ASN A 549 -1.75 14.20 -2.33
CA ASN A 549 -2.31 13.10 -1.58
C ASN A 549 -1.29 12.56 -0.59
N SER A 550 -1.73 12.29 0.64
CA SER A 550 -0.95 11.52 1.61
C SER A 550 -0.84 10.07 1.15
N SER A 551 0.35 9.52 1.25
CA SER A 551 0.56 8.09 1.01
C SER A 551 -0.11 7.25 2.10
N MET A 552 -0.38 5.97 1.79
CA MET A 552 -0.92 5.03 2.79
C MET A 552 0.03 4.85 3.99
N ALA A 553 1.34 5.01 3.78
CA ALA A 553 2.33 4.98 4.85
C ALA A 553 2.19 6.19 5.80
N GLU A 554 2.03 7.40 5.26
CA GLU A 554 1.80 8.63 6.05
C GLU A 554 0.46 8.57 6.82
N ILE A 555 -0.59 8.04 6.20
CA ILE A 555 -1.88 7.85 6.88
C ILE A 555 -1.74 6.86 8.04
N ARG A 556 -1.01 5.75 7.84
CA ARG A 556 -0.72 4.76 8.88
C ARG A 556 0.01 5.37 10.08
N GLU A 557 1.06 6.12 9.79
CA GLU A 557 1.85 6.80 10.81
C GLU A 557 0.99 7.81 11.58
N ALA A 558 0.14 8.53 10.87
CA ALA A 558 -0.78 9.50 11.48
C ALA A 558 -1.86 8.87 12.37
N ILE A 559 -2.32 7.65 12.08
CA ILE A 559 -3.23 6.85 12.94
C ILE A 559 -2.50 6.41 14.21
N GLY A 560 -1.20 6.07 14.12
CA GLY A 560 -0.29 5.97 15.26
C GLY A 560 -0.50 4.77 16.18
N ASN A 561 -1.01 3.64 15.71
CA ASN A 561 -1.08 2.44 16.53
C ASN A 561 0.32 1.87 16.83
N PRO A 562 0.63 1.54 18.12
CA PRO A 562 1.96 1.12 18.51
C PRO A 562 2.42 -0.18 17.84
N VAL A 563 3.69 -0.21 17.46
CA VAL A 563 4.40 -1.41 17.02
C VAL A 563 5.54 -1.70 17.97
N TYR A 564 5.56 -2.89 18.55
CA TYR A 564 6.59 -3.30 19.50
C TYR A 564 7.51 -4.33 18.85
N THR A 565 8.78 -3.98 18.67
CA THR A 565 9.77 -4.99 18.28
C THR A 565 9.93 -6.04 19.39
N LEU A 566 10.33 -7.27 19.03
CA LEU A 566 10.57 -8.32 20.03
C LEU A 566 11.58 -7.85 21.08
N GLU A 567 12.60 -7.15 20.65
CA GLU A 567 13.62 -6.59 21.53
C GLU A 567 13.04 -5.54 22.50
N ALA A 568 12.24 -4.62 21.98
CA ALA A 568 11.55 -3.63 22.78
C ALA A 568 10.56 -4.28 23.76
N PHE A 569 9.84 -5.31 23.34
CA PHE A 569 8.93 -6.05 24.20
C PHE A 569 9.67 -6.81 25.31
N CYS A 570 10.77 -7.50 25.01
CA CYS A 570 11.60 -8.19 25.99
C CYS A 570 12.31 -7.21 26.96
N LYS A 571 12.61 -6.01 26.50
CA LYS A 571 13.24 -4.95 27.30
C LYS A 571 12.26 -4.05 28.03
N GLY A 572 11.02 -4.45 28.21
CA GLY A 572 9.88 -3.63 28.67
C GLY A 572 10.09 -2.78 29.93
N GLN A 573 11.12 -3.04 30.74
CA GLN A 573 11.62 -2.11 31.77
C GLN A 573 12.74 -1.18 31.28
N GLU A 574 13.56 -1.61 30.30
CA GLU A 574 14.63 -0.81 29.71
C GLU A 574 14.13 0.24 28.72
N ILE A 575 12.95 0.03 28.10
CA ILE A 575 12.35 1.05 27.21
C ILE A 575 12.08 2.36 27.97
N ARG A 576 11.72 2.30 29.26
CA ARG A 576 11.63 3.50 30.09
C ARG A 576 12.99 4.17 30.33
N GLN A 577 14.09 3.43 30.34
CA GLN A 577 15.46 3.95 30.44
C GLN A 577 16.04 4.36 29.08
N GLY A 578 15.69 3.64 28.00
CA GLY A 578 16.10 3.96 26.62
C GLY A 578 15.44 5.22 26.03
N ARG A 579 14.35 5.72 26.61
CA ARG A 579 13.70 6.99 26.20
C ARG A 579 14.59 8.23 26.37
N ASP A 580 15.68 8.13 27.09
CA ASP A 580 16.64 9.22 27.33
C ASP A 580 17.91 9.14 26.48
N LYS A 581 18.04 8.12 25.62
CA LYS A 581 19.18 7.99 24.72
C LYS A 581 19.02 8.86 23.48
N ILE A 582 20.10 9.56 23.16
CA ILE A 582 20.19 10.38 21.95
C ILE A 582 20.66 9.48 20.82
N GLN A 583 19.91 9.39 19.73
CA GLN A 583 20.27 8.62 18.56
C GLN A 583 20.72 9.55 17.43
N ILE A 584 21.78 9.15 16.75
CA ILE A 584 22.36 9.89 15.63
C ILE A 584 22.22 9.02 14.37
N TYR A 585 21.77 9.63 13.28
CA TYR A 585 21.75 9.04 11.96
C TYR A 585 22.66 9.82 11.03
N GLU A 586 23.46 9.10 10.25
CA GLU A 586 24.32 9.68 9.24
C GLU A 586 23.72 9.49 7.84
N ASP A 587 23.62 10.57 7.08
CA ASP A 587 23.26 10.46 5.65
C ASP A 587 24.53 10.42 4.79
N THR A 588 24.78 9.27 4.19
CA THR A 588 25.89 9.05 3.23
C THR A 588 25.48 9.39 1.80
N GLY A 589 24.32 10.02 1.63
CA GLY A 589 23.79 10.41 0.32
C GLY A 589 22.57 9.64 -0.14
N MET A 590 22.08 8.69 0.68
CA MET A 590 20.90 7.87 0.42
C MET A 590 19.74 8.13 1.40
N GLY A 591 19.81 9.22 2.16
CA GLY A 591 18.88 9.53 3.23
C GLY A 591 19.24 8.83 4.55
N PHE A 592 18.46 9.12 5.59
CA PHE A 592 18.67 8.55 6.92
C PHE A 592 18.14 7.13 7.00
N ARG A 593 18.95 6.20 7.53
CA ARG A 593 18.63 4.77 7.65
C ARG A 593 19.01 4.25 9.03
N GLU A 594 18.27 3.28 9.54
CA GLU A 594 18.51 2.68 10.85
C GLU A 594 19.91 2.02 10.95
N GLU A 595 20.37 1.41 9.86
CA GLU A 595 21.69 0.76 9.79
C GLU A 595 22.85 1.77 9.83
N GLN A 596 22.57 3.04 9.61
CA GLN A 596 23.53 4.15 9.67
C GLN A 596 23.24 5.04 10.88
N SER A 597 22.73 4.43 11.95
CA SER A 597 22.48 5.10 13.21
C SER A 597 23.25 4.48 14.36
N PHE A 598 23.51 5.27 15.38
CA PHE A 598 24.11 4.85 16.63
C PHE A 598 23.62 5.70 17.80
N PHE A 599 23.69 5.13 19.00
CA PHE A 599 23.35 5.85 20.21
C PHE A 599 24.61 6.46 20.83
N LEU A 600 24.52 7.70 21.26
CA LEU A 600 25.60 8.35 22.01
C LEU A 600 25.68 7.74 23.41
N GLU A 601 26.90 7.40 23.86
CA GLU A 601 27.14 6.81 25.17
C GLU A 601 27.37 7.89 26.24
N GLU A 602 26.55 7.90 27.27
CA GLU A 602 26.72 8.80 28.42
C GLU A 602 27.90 8.41 29.34
N GLN A 603 28.36 7.14 29.24
CA GLN A 603 29.37 6.59 30.16
C GLN A 603 30.80 7.07 29.88
N SER A 604 31.08 7.54 28.68
CA SER A 604 32.43 8.01 28.31
C SER A 604 32.68 9.46 28.74
N GLY A 605 31.62 10.26 29.00
CA GLY A 605 31.72 11.70 29.31
C GLY A 605 32.28 12.57 28.18
N GLU A 606 32.60 11.94 27.02
CA GLU A 606 33.20 12.62 25.88
C GLU A 606 32.15 12.94 24.80
N GLU A 607 31.08 12.15 24.67
CA GLU A 607 30.07 12.31 23.62
C GLU A 607 28.82 13.08 24.08
N VAL A 608 28.42 12.91 25.34
CA VAL A 608 27.26 13.59 25.94
C VAL A 608 27.64 14.22 27.28
N VAL A 609 27.46 15.51 27.39
CA VAL A 609 27.68 16.29 28.64
C VAL A 609 26.36 16.92 29.05
N ARG A 610 25.84 16.53 30.23
CA ARG A 610 24.64 17.13 30.83
C ARG A 610 25.08 18.11 31.94
N GLU A 611 24.64 19.35 31.81
CA GLU A 611 24.90 20.40 32.81
C GLU A 611 23.81 20.43 33.89
N GLU A 612 24.12 20.88 35.09
CA GLU A 612 23.14 21.10 36.17
C GLU A 612 22.04 22.10 35.78
N SER A 613 22.30 22.94 34.77
CA SER A 613 21.34 23.88 34.17
C SER A 613 20.23 23.21 33.33
N GLY A 614 20.30 21.91 33.08
CA GLY A 614 19.41 21.19 32.15
C GLY A 614 19.91 21.18 30.71
N MET A 615 20.99 21.87 30.38
CA MET A 615 21.60 21.90 29.06
C MET A 615 22.34 20.59 28.78
N THR A 616 22.08 20.02 27.62
CA THR A 616 22.79 18.85 27.09
C THR A 616 23.67 19.27 25.92
N ARG A 617 24.96 18.95 25.97
CA ARG A 617 25.87 19.08 24.84
C ARG A 617 26.21 17.72 24.28
N ILE A 618 26.12 17.56 22.98
CA ILE A 618 26.52 16.36 22.27
C ILE A 618 27.67 16.67 21.33
N TYR A 619 28.56 15.70 21.17
CA TYR A 619 29.73 15.75 20.32
C TYR A 619 29.68 14.56 19.41
N VAL A 620 29.42 14.77 18.12
CA VAL A 620 29.24 13.74 17.11
C VAL A 620 30.45 13.75 16.16
N PRO A 621 31.42 12.82 16.34
CA PRO A 621 32.51 12.68 15.41
C PRO A 621 32.01 12.08 14.10
N LEU A 622 32.40 12.65 12.97
CA LEU A 622 31.93 12.25 11.64
C LEU A 622 33.08 12.11 10.67
N GLU A 623 33.01 11.05 9.86
CA GLU A 623 33.92 10.91 8.74
C GLU A 623 33.56 11.88 7.60
N SER A 624 34.49 12.09 6.69
CA SER A 624 34.23 12.85 5.46
C SER A 624 33.17 12.19 4.59
N GLY A 625 32.45 12.98 3.76
CA GLY A 625 31.48 12.46 2.82
C GLY A 625 30.05 12.28 3.37
N ARG A 626 29.76 12.78 4.58
CA ARG A 626 28.39 12.84 5.08
C ARG A 626 27.66 14.07 4.53
N SER A 627 26.42 13.88 4.02
CA SER A 627 25.59 14.95 3.45
C SER A 627 24.70 15.62 4.49
N ALA A 628 24.28 14.89 5.52
CA ALA A 628 23.50 15.40 6.64
C ALA A 628 23.63 14.49 7.86
N VAL A 629 23.23 15.04 9.02
CA VAL A 629 23.10 14.30 10.28
C VAL A 629 21.70 14.56 10.85
N ARG A 630 21.00 13.50 11.25
CA ARG A 630 19.76 13.57 12.01
C ARG A 630 20.07 13.24 13.47
N ILE A 631 19.52 14.01 14.36
CA ILE A 631 19.64 13.89 15.81
C ILE A 631 18.25 13.65 16.37
N ASP A 632 18.03 12.52 17.00
CA ASP A 632 16.82 12.20 17.74
C ASP A 632 17.12 12.39 19.23
N PRO A 633 16.66 13.49 19.84
CA PRO A 633 17.06 13.90 21.19
C PRO A 633 16.50 12.98 22.29
N CYS A 634 15.43 12.27 22.00
CA CYS A 634 14.81 11.26 22.84
C CYS A 634 13.73 10.52 22.02
N ASN A 635 13.18 9.42 22.56
CA ASN A 635 12.06 8.70 21.97
C ASN A 635 10.74 9.00 22.71
N ASP A 636 10.44 10.31 22.88
CA ASP A 636 9.23 10.73 23.59
C ASP A 636 8.76 12.11 23.13
N TYR A 637 7.54 12.48 23.44
CA TYR A 637 7.06 13.84 23.25
C TYR A 637 7.92 14.83 24.02
N CYS A 638 8.40 15.88 23.38
CA CYS A 638 9.30 16.83 24.02
C CYS A 638 9.23 18.23 23.44
N VAL A 639 9.79 19.16 24.16
CA VAL A 639 10.18 20.50 23.67
C VAL A 639 11.69 20.56 23.67
N VAL A 640 12.26 20.97 22.55
CA VAL A 640 13.71 21.16 22.43
C VAL A 640 14.02 22.63 22.17
N TYR A 641 14.86 23.19 23.00
CA TYR A 641 15.50 24.48 22.76
C TYR A 641 16.92 24.25 22.25
N LEU A 642 17.22 24.71 21.03
CA LEU A 642 18.54 24.64 20.41
C LEU A 642 19.30 25.93 20.72
N LYS A 643 20.32 25.85 21.58
CA LYS A 643 21.15 26.98 21.91
C LYS A 643 22.18 27.28 20.84
N GLU A 644 22.86 26.24 20.36
CA GLU A 644 23.99 26.36 19.45
C GLU A 644 24.23 25.06 18.68
N VAL A 645 24.61 25.19 17.43
CA VAL A 645 25.09 24.08 16.58
C VAL A 645 26.39 24.52 15.92
N LEU A 646 27.46 23.76 16.11
CA LEU A 646 28.77 24.06 15.56
C LEU A 646 29.27 22.90 14.66
N TRP A 647 29.91 23.27 13.56
CA TRP A 647 30.63 22.39 12.69
C TRP A 647 32.11 22.73 12.70
N ASN A 648 32.97 21.84 13.15
CA ASN A 648 34.41 22.07 13.31
C ASN A 648 34.72 23.39 14.03
N GLY A 649 33.96 23.69 15.10
CA GLY A 649 34.07 24.89 15.90
C GLY A 649 33.41 26.15 15.29
N THR A 650 32.83 26.09 14.11
CA THR A 650 32.15 27.23 13.47
C THR A 650 30.64 27.13 13.71
N VAL A 651 30.02 28.20 14.22
CA VAL A 651 28.59 28.28 14.53
C VAL A 651 27.77 28.23 13.24
N LEU A 652 26.81 27.30 13.17
CA LEU A 652 25.87 27.18 12.07
C LEU A 652 24.60 28.03 12.31
N PRO A 653 24.11 28.74 11.28
CA PRO A 653 22.93 29.58 11.45
C PRO A 653 21.65 28.74 11.52
N PHE A 654 20.73 29.09 12.39
CA PHE A 654 19.39 28.51 12.48
C PHE A 654 18.43 28.99 11.38
N LYS A 655 18.87 29.86 10.48
CA LYS A 655 18.08 30.41 9.38
C LYS A 655 18.30 29.60 8.07
N GLY A 656 17.25 29.44 7.31
CA GLY A 656 17.31 28.76 6.01
C GLY A 656 17.04 27.26 6.11
N LYS A 657 17.60 26.48 5.19
CA LYS A 657 17.41 25.01 5.09
C LYS A 657 18.49 24.20 5.82
N ARG A 658 19.36 24.87 6.61
CA ARG A 658 20.49 24.23 7.28
C ARG A 658 20.05 23.28 8.39
N ILE A 659 19.07 23.71 9.19
CA ILE A 659 18.49 22.91 10.27
C ILE A 659 17.02 22.71 9.95
N GLN A 660 16.59 21.46 9.89
CA GLN A 660 15.21 21.06 9.65
C GLN A 660 14.75 20.16 10.79
N THR A 661 13.45 20.12 11.04
CA THR A 661 12.87 19.33 12.12
C THR A 661 11.43 18.96 11.79
N ASN A 662 10.94 17.84 12.32
CA ASN A 662 9.52 17.48 12.30
C ASN A 662 8.73 18.12 13.46
N GLY A 663 9.38 18.95 14.30
CA GLY A 663 8.74 19.69 15.41
C GLY A 663 8.11 21.01 14.95
N PHE A 664 7.10 21.45 15.69
CA PHE A 664 6.46 22.75 15.52
C PHE A 664 7.29 23.86 16.20
N ARG A 665 7.58 24.91 15.48
CA ARG A 665 8.31 26.05 16.07
C ARG A 665 7.41 26.83 17.03
N VAL A 666 7.73 26.81 18.33
CA VAL A 666 6.95 27.44 19.39
C VAL A 666 7.66 28.68 19.99
N GLY A 667 8.93 28.93 19.63
CA GLY A 667 9.72 30.05 20.08
C GLY A 667 10.95 30.30 19.23
N GLU A 668 11.83 31.18 19.65
CA GLU A 668 13.12 31.37 19.00
C GLU A 668 14.01 30.16 19.29
N ASN A 669 14.36 29.41 18.22
CA ASN A 669 15.10 28.15 18.28
C ASN A 669 14.48 27.09 19.20
N THR A 670 13.14 27.16 19.43
CA THR A 670 12.41 26.24 20.31
C THR A 670 11.36 25.50 19.48
N TYR A 671 11.38 24.18 19.57
CA TYR A 671 10.54 23.30 18.81
C TYR A 671 9.80 22.32 19.71
N ALA A 672 8.49 22.18 19.53
CA ALA A 672 7.66 21.21 20.22
C ALA A 672 7.38 20.00 19.32
N PHE A 673 7.67 18.82 19.81
CA PHE A 673 7.50 17.57 19.10
C PHE A 673 6.28 16.83 19.68
N MET A 674 5.23 16.73 18.86
CA MET A 674 3.98 16.03 19.17
C MET A 674 4.00 14.60 18.63
N THR A 675 5.20 14.07 18.43
CA THR A 675 5.50 12.69 18.01
C THR A 675 6.47 12.07 19.00
N GLN A 676 6.47 10.75 19.09
CA GLN A 676 7.46 9.97 19.85
C GLN A 676 8.77 9.73 19.08
N ASP A 677 8.88 10.28 17.87
CA ASP A 677 10.07 10.30 17.02
C ASP A 677 10.48 11.73 16.70
N PRO A 678 10.91 12.51 17.73
CA PRO A 678 11.40 13.88 17.56
C PRO A 678 12.73 13.86 16.81
N ASN A 679 12.85 14.60 15.71
CA ASN A 679 14.11 14.66 14.98
C ASN A 679 14.51 16.06 14.55
N ILE A 680 15.82 16.27 14.49
CA ILE A 680 16.48 17.49 14.09
C ILE A 680 17.56 17.13 13.09
N SER A 681 17.42 17.54 11.84
CA SER A 681 18.39 17.27 10.78
C SER A 681 19.26 18.49 10.51
N VAL A 682 20.56 18.27 10.44
CA VAL A 682 21.56 19.28 10.11
C VAL A 682 22.17 18.93 8.74
N SER A 683 21.93 19.78 7.75
CA SER A 683 22.56 19.62 6.43
C SER A 683 24.02 20.03 6.50
N LEU A 684 24.92 19.18 6.05
CA LEU A 684 26.36 19.41 6.00
C LEU A 684 26.81 19.90 4.62
N TYR A 685 25.90 20.02 3.68
CA TYR A 685 26.15 20.50 2.34
C TYR A 685 26.85 21.85 2.34
N ASP A 686 27.82 22.04 1.44
CA ASP A 686 28.67 23.24 1.27
C ASP A 686 29.52 23.61 2.51
N LEU A 687 29.61 22.77 3.52
CA LEU A 687 30.52 22.98 4.65
C LEU A 687 31.92 22.42 4.34
N ALA A 688 32.94 23.09 4.88
CA ALA A 688 34.32 22.60 4.76
C ALA A 688 34.44 21.24 5.44
N ASN A 689 34.86 20.24 4.68
CA ASN A 689 35.10 18.86 5.15
C ASN A 689 36.59 18.66 5.43
N GLU A 690 36.88 18.10 6.59
CA GLU A 690 38.19 17.60 6.98
C GLU A 690 38.17 16.06 6.98
N GLU A 691 39.32 15.42 7.15
CA GLU A 691 39.39 13.96 7.27
C GLU A 691 38.58 13.45 8.48
N LYS A 692 38.56 14.23 9.57
CA LYS A 692 37.71 14.01 10.75
C LYS A 692 36.97 15.29 11.08
N ASN A 693 35.67 15.19 11.15
CA ASN A 693 34.78 16.33 11.44
C ASN A 693 34.10 16.14 12.79
N LEU A 694 33.68 17.26 13.38
CA LEU A 694 32.96 17.26 14.65
C LEU A 694 31.72 18.15 14.53
N LEU A 695 30.55 17.53 14.69
CA LEU A 695 29.30 18.25 14.90
C LEU A 695 29.06 18.36 16.42
N GLN A 696 28.89 19.57 16.90
CA GLN A 696 28.59 19.82 18.29
C GLN A 696 27.23 20.52 18.40
N VAL A 697 26.34 20.01 19.26
CA VAL A 697 25.01 20.57 19.47
C VAL A 697 24.78 20.82 20.97
N SER A 698 24.34 22.02 21.30
CA SER A 698 23.92 22.41 22.66
C SER A 698 22.40 22.60 22.67
N MET A 699 21.70 21.78 23.43
CA MET A 699 20.23 21.78 23.49
C MET A 699 19.72 21.52 24.90
N GLU A 700 18.51 21.99 25.16
CA GLU A 700 17.73 21.64 26.34
C GLU A 700 16.51 20.85 25.90
N VAL A 701 16.29 19.66 26.48
CA VAL A 701 15.20 18.77 26.15
C VAL A 701 14.26 18.63 27.33
N THR A 702 13.03 19.09 27.17
CA THR A 702 11.98 19.01 28.20
C THR A 702 10.91 18.04 27.74
N LYS A 703 10.72 16.92 28.42
CA LYS A 703 9.68 15.93 28.08
C LYS A 703 8.30 16.47 28.38
N LEU A 704 7.36 16.15 27.50
CA LEU A 704 5.94 16.45 27.65
C LEU A 704 5.18 15.21 28.13
N PRO A 705 4.30 15.33 29.15
CA PRO A 705 3.40 14.23 29.50
C PRO A 705 2.46 13.89 28.35
N GLU A 706 2.27 12.62 28.05
CA GLU A 706 1.42 12.14 26.97
C GLU A 706 -0.01 12.68 27.06
N GLU A 707 -0.58 12.75 28.28
CA GLU A 707 -1.91 13.33 28.51
C GLU A 707 -2.00 14.80 28.08
N THR A 708 -0.91 15.56 28.29
CA THR A 708 -0.82 16.96 27.86
C THR A 708 -0.85 17.06 26.34
N VAL A 709 -0.07 16.21 25.67
CA VAL A 709 -0.01 16.16 24.20
C VAL A 709 -1.35 15.77 23.61
N ARG A 710 -1.98 14.70 24.11
CA ARG A 710 -3.32 14.29 23.69
C ARG A 710 -4.38 15.37 23.90
N HIS A 711 -4.28 16.13 24.99
CA HIS A 711 -5.19 17.25 25.24
C HIS A 711 -4.98 18.40 24.24
N MET A 712 -3.74 18.72 23.91
CA MET A 712 -3.39 19.76 22.92
C MET A 712 -3.85 19.38 21.51
N GLN A 713 -3.65 18.12 21.11
CA GLN A 713 -4.10 17.58 19.82
C GLN A 713 -5.63 17.64 19.69
N ARG A 714 -6.38 17.23 20.75
CA ARG A 714 -7.86 17.33 20.75
C ARG A 714 -8.38 18.75 20.62
N LYS A 715 -7.61 19.73 21.04
CA LYS A 715 -7.96 21.16 20.92
C LYS A 715 -7.53 21.80 19.60
N GLY A 716 -6.88 21.03 18.72
CA GLY A 716 -6.38 21.56 17.44
C GLY A 716 -5.33 22.65 17.60
N LEU A 717 -4.51 22.58 18.65
CA LEU A 717 -3.46 23.58 18.92
C LEU A 717 -2.17 23.29 18.14
N PHE A 718 -2.06 22.08 17.54
CA PHE A 718 -0.94 21.63 16.72
C PHE A 718 -1.43 20.67 15.62
#